data_ab8b75a5c62de55fc8a059accf5ebce2
#
_entry.id   ab8b75a5c62de55fc8a059accf5ebce2
#
_cell.length_a   1.000
_cell.length_b   1.000
_cell.length_c   1.000
_cell.angle_alpha   90.00
_cell.angle_beta   90.00
_cell.angle_gamma   90.00
#
_symmetry.space_group_name_H-M   'P 1'
#
loop_
_entity.id
_entity.type
_entity.pdbx_description
1 polymer ?
#
loop_
_entity_poly.entity_id
_entity_poly.type
_entity_poly.pdbx_seq_one_letter_code
_entity_poly.pdbx_strand_id
1 'polypeptide(L)'
;MNKFKKASLLFIISGSLCLGTSLYASAAPVHDKLSTLKQPDNTEVKVKITGDEYYQQVESLDGFTLCRNSDGWICYASINNDNTDLVATDKVYDGTDKNEKNSFFDNIFGESKSVNKTKHLKISKESEEEKREDVKKDILSNKTISQAKSAPKASASGKINGLTILVNFPDKDSDISGEEINNFFNLPGYTGFSNNGSVRDFFYDVSGGKVTYTNTVTTFYTAKHNKSYYDNENISDYRTSGELANEALNWLKSNGFDFSTLTTDSNGYVKGVNILYAGEADCGWAKGLWPHQDYLSNVFTANGVNIQRFELSNIGSDLSLFTICHENGHLLFEYPDLYDYTYKSNGCGAYSLMSNVTDVKNPEPPDPYCRNIMTGWNTTLNLNSYSNNSTITATSNGNGSQPVYKWSGNNPKEYYLIENLQKAGRYSSLPDSGLMIWHIDETGDNSDYGNTHHNKVSVVQADNKFEIEKNINGGAYGDLFHTGFNNTFNNTSSPSSKWFNNTSSGLDISNISDIGDNMTFVKSAGTVVNPTLRNIASKATITTSYCSPWETTAALNDGFTPTNSNDRNHPVYGNWPKTDTQWVQYAFDKEYTISKTDIYWFKDNGGIDVPSSYRIMYWDGSNWLDVPNASGLGISPNKFNTTTFAPIKTSNIAIEMNSNNSASTGILEWKVYA
;
A
#
# COMPACT_ATOMS: atom_id res chain seq x y z
N MET A 1 53.80 37.21 -47.53
CA MET A 1 53.48 35.81 -47.78
C MET A 1 53.88 35.04 -46.55
N ASN A 2 52.97 34.65 -45.71
CA ASN A 2 52.92 33.44 -44.93
C ASN A 2 51.75 33.59 -43.90
N LYS A 3 50.75 32.78 -44.02
CA LYS A 3 49.57 32.72 -43.20
C LYS A 3 49.91 31.96 -41.93
N PHE A 4 49.84 32.62 -40.75
CA PHE A 4 49.79 31.93 -39.46
C PHE A 4 48.32 31.62 -39.09
N LYS A 5 47.98 30.34 -39.04
CA LYS A 5 46.76 29.86 -38.41
C LYS A 5 46.88 29.93 -36.90
N LYS A 6 46.03 30.72 -36.23
CA LYS A 6 45.82 30.63 -34.81
C LYS A 6 44.92 29.47 -34.49
N ALA A 7 45.42 28.45 -33.79
CA ALA A 7 44.62 27.45 -33.17
C ALA A 7 44.18 27.95 -31.79
N SER A 8 42.87 28.16 -31.59
CA SER A 8 42.29 28.46 -30.28
C SER A 8 42.12 27.14 -29.51
N LEU A 9 42.88 27.00 -28.44
CA LEU A 9 42.74 25.89 -27.49
C LEU A 9 41.59 26.24 -26.55
N LEU A 10 40.47 25.52 -26.70
CA LEU A 10 39.32 25.61 -25.80
C LEU A 10 39.65 24.78 -24.57
N PHE A 11 39.93 25.38 -23.44
CA PHE A 11 39.98 24.71 -22.14
C PHE A 11 38.55 24.48 -21.68
N ILE A 12 38.09 23.24 -21.73
CA ILE A 12 36.88 22.80 -21.04
C ILE A 12 37.28 22.56 -19.57
N ILE A 13 36.94 23.52 -18.72
CA ILE A 13 36.97 23.32 -17.27
C ILE A 13 35.73 22.50 -16.93
N SER A 14 35.91 21.20 -16.78
CA SER A 14 34.90 20.35 -16.13
C SER A 14 34.91 20.69 -14.63
N GLY A 15 34.07 21.64 -14.27
CA GLY A 15 33.71 21.86 -12.86
C GLY A 15 32.89 20.64 -12.39
N SER A 16 33.55 19.74 -11.67
CA SER A 16 32.85 18.79 -10.85
C SER A 16 32.10 19.57 -9.76
N LEU A 17 30.82 19.81 -10.00
CA LEU A 17 29.92 20.24 -8.95
C LEU A 17 29.78 19.02 -8.02
N CYS A 18 30.54 19.00 -6.93
CA CYS A 18 30.21 18.17 -5.78
C CYS A 18 28.90 18.73 -5.21
N LEU A 19 27.78 18.21 -5.68
CA LEU A 19 26.52 18.32 -4.97
C LEU A 19 26.74 17.53 -3.68
N GLY A 20 27.00 18.23 -2.59
CA GLY A 20 26.91 17.72 -1.24
C GLY A 20 25.44 17.30 -1.04
N THR A 21 25.17 16.02 -1.20
CA THR A 21 23.89 15.43 -0.76
C THR A 21 23.86 15.53 0.75
N SER A 22 23.11 16.48 1.27
CA SER A 22 22.78 16.54 2.69
C SER A 22 22.06 15.23 3.02
N LEU A 23 22.61 14.51 3.97
CA LEU A 23 22.05 13.22 4.42
C LEU A 23 20.89 13.54 5.37
N TYR A 24 19.67 13.34 4.91
CA TYR A 24 18.47 13.52 5.72
C TYR A 24 18.12 12.22 6.42
N ALA A 25 17.81 12.27 7.70
CA ALA A 25 17.13 11.20 8.39
C ALA A 25 15.68 11.15 7.90
N SER A 26 15.19 9.99 7.53
CA SER A 26 13.83 9.77 7.06
C SER A 26 13.28 8.54 7.75
N ALA A 27 12.07 8.60 8.27
CA ALA A 27 11.32 7.43 8.70
C ALA A 27 10.76 6.65 7.51
N ALA A 28 10.61 7.31 6.37
CA ALA A 28 10.39 6.65 5.10
C ALA A 28 11.56 5.72 4.75
N PRO A 29 11.34 4.72 3.92
CA PRO A 29 12.36 3.74 3.55
C PRO A 29 13.59 4.45 3.02
N VAL A 30 14.75 4.05 3.50
CA VAL A 30 16.03 4.55 3.02
C VAL A 30 16.71 3.49 2.16
N HIS A 31 17.29 3.92 1.06
CA HIS A 31 18.06 3.05 0.19
C HIS A 31 19.48 3.62 0.03
N ASP A 32 20.49 2.81 0.38
CA ASP A 32 21.90 3.21 0.32
C ASP A 32 22.20 4.54 1.01
N LYS A 33 21.44 4.90 2.06
CA LYS A 33 21.65 6.13 2.82
C LYS A 33 23.03 6.10 3.44
N LEU A 34 23.88 7.09 3.05
CA LEU A 34 25.18 7.27 3.69
C LEU A 34 24.99 7.79 5.11
N SER A 35 25.57 7.11 6.07
CA SER A 35 25.54 7.50 7.49
C SER A 35 26.93 7.32 8.10
N THR A 36 27.16 8.03 9.20
CA THR A 36 28.38 7.89 10.00
C THR A 36 27.98 7.32 11.35
N LEU A 37 28.46 6.14 11.67
CA LEU A 37 28.18 5.47 12.94
C LEU A 37 29.41 5.48 13.83
N LYS A 38 29.22 5.48 15.15
CA LYS A 38 30.31 5.50 16.15
C LYS A 38 30.61 4.09 16.65
N GLN A 39 31.91 3.81 16.80
CA GLN A 39 32.43 2.67 17.54
C GLN A 39 32.46 2.97 19.05
N PRO A 40 32.58 1.97 19.92
CA PRO A 40 32.66 2.17 21.37
C PRO A 40 33.83 3.05 21.84
N ASP A 41 34.90 3.15 21.04
CA ASP A 41 36.05 4.01 21.31
C ASP A 41 35.91 5.45 20.76
N ASN A 42 34.70 5.82 20.28
CA ASN A 42 34.35 7.06 19.59
C ASN A 42 34.98 7.24 18.22
N THR A 43 35.63 6.25 17.65
CA THR A 43 35.99 6.29 16.22
C THR A 43 34.73 6.25 15.35
N GLU A 44 34.77 6.94 14.21
CA GLU A 44 33.65 7.04 13.30
C GLU A 44 33.88 6.20 12.04
N VAL A 45 32.87 5.45 11.63
CA VAL A 45 32.88 4.66 10.39
C VAL A 45 31.73 5.07 9.48
N LYS A 46 32.02 5.17 8.18
CA LYS A 46 30.99 5.47 7.18
C LYS A 46 30.37 4.17 6.69
N VAL A 47 29.03 4.18 6.61
CA VAL A 47 28.22 3.04 6.23
C VAL A 47 27.10 3.45 5.27
N LYS A 48 26.51 2.46 4.63
CA LYS A 48 25.24 2.59 3.91
C LYS A 48 24.16 1.89 4.71
N ILE A 49 23.00 2.52 4.83
CA ILE A 49 21.81 1.96 5.50
C ILE A 49 20.70 1.83 4.47
N THR A 50 20.12 0.63 4.38
CA THR A 50 18.94 0.34 3.57
C THR A 50 17.90 -0.31 4.47
N GLY A 51 16.67 0.20 4.47
CA GLY A 51 15.59 -0.33 5.31
C GLY A 51 14.64 0.76 5.76
N ASP A 52 13.84 0.44 6.76
CA ASP A 52 12.80 1.27 7.34
C ASP A 52 12.84 1.14 8.88
N GLU A 53 11.81 1.66 9.56
CA GLU A 53 11.68 1.60 11.02
C GLU A 53 11.49 0.18 11.58
N TYR A 54 11.15 -0.80 10.73
CA TYR A 54 10.94 -2.20 11.17
C TYR A 54 12.16 -3.08 10.97
N TYR A 55 12.94 -2.85 9.90
CA TYR A 55 14.14 -3.63 9.60
C TYR A 55 15.13 -2.84 8.75
N GLN A 56 16.38 -2.79 9.16
CA GLN A 56 17.46 -2.13 8.43
C GLN A 56 18.66 -3.05 8.27
N GLN A 57 19.24 -2.99 7.09
CA GLN A 57 20.53 -3.58 6.76
C GLN A 57 21.60 -2.48 6.71
N VAL A 58 22.70 -2.70 7.40
CA VAL A 58 23.85 -1.79 7.41
C VAL A 58 24.99 -2.44 6.64
N GLU A 59 25.59 -1.71 5.73
CA GLU A 59 26.70 -2.18 4.90
C GLU A 59 27.86 -1.17 4.88
N SER A 60 29.06 -1.65 4.62
CA SER A 60 30.19 -0.81 4.29
C SER A 60 29.97 -0.09 2.95
N LEU A 61 30.78 0.91 2.63
CA LEU A 61 30.67 1.64 1.34
C LEU A 61 30.85 0.70 0.14
N ASP A 62 31.62 -0.37 0.29
CA ASP A 62 31.83 -1.40 -0.73
C ASP A 62 30.81 -2.56 -0.70
N GLY A 63 29.76 -2.48 0.17
CA GLY A 63 28.64 -3.41 0.22
C GLY A 63 28.86 -4.64 1.10
N PHE A 64 29.86 -4.67 1.99
CA PHE A 64 29.98 -5.74 2.99
C PHE A 64 28.96 -5.53 4.10
N THR A 65 28.17 -6.54 4.39
CA THR A 65 27.17 -6.47 5.45
C THR A 65 27.83 -6.39 6.82
N LEU A 66 27.29 -5.51 7.66
CA LEU A 66 27.80 -5.20 8.99
C LEU A 66 26.72 -5.46 10.06
N CYS A 67 27.16 -5.83 11.26
CA CYS A 67 26.32 -5.85 12.45
C CYS A 67 27.14 -5.54 13.71
N ARG A 68 26.49 -5.18 14.81
CA ARG A 68 27.15 -4.93 16.10
C ARG A 68 27.31 -6.23 16.88
N ASN A 69 28.43 -6.35 17.56
CA ASN A 69 28.62 -7.40 18.56
C ASN A 69 28.07 -6.98 19.95
N SER A 70 28.13 -7.88 20.93
CA SER A 70 27.66 -7.62 22.29
C SER A 70 28.37 -6.46 23.02
N ASP A 71 29.58 -6.10 22.58
CA ASP A 71 30.37 -5.00 23.16
C ASP A 71 30.12 -3.67 22.41
N GLY A 72 29.20 -3.66 21.42
CA GLY A 72 28.82 -2.48 20.64
C GLY A 72 29.72 -2.22 19.42
N TRP A 73 30.72 -3.05 19.14
CA TRP A 73 31.58 -2.85 17.97
C TRP A 73 30.86 -3.22 16.68
N ILE A 74 30.97 -2.37 15.67
CA ILE A 74 30.50 -2.65 14.31
C ILE A 74 31.51 -3.57 13.65
N CYS A 75 31.05 -4.77 13.33
CA CYS A 75 31.87 -5.85 12.76
C CYS A 75 31.31 -6.29 11.40
N TYR A 76 32.13 -6.95 10.61
CA TYR A 76 31.63 -7.68 9.44
C TYR A 76 30.66 -8.76 9.90
N ALA A 77 29.55 -8.92 9.16
CA ALA A 77 28.52 -9.89 9.45
C ALA A 77 28.79 -11.26 8.81
N SER A 78 28.28 -12.30 9.44
CA SER A 78 28.04 -13.62 8.86
C SER A 78 26.59 -14.02 9.12
N ILE A 79 26.08 -14.99 8.38
CA ILE A 79 24.74 -15.56 8.64
C ILE A 79 24.91 -16.71 9.64
N ASN A 80 24.01 -16.81 10.62
CA ASN A 80 23.97 -17.94 11.54
C ASN A 80 23.65 -19.27 10.80
N ASN A 81 23.82 -20.42 11.48
CA ASN A 81 23.68 -21.74 10.85
C ASN A 81 22.27 -22.00 10.30
N ASP A 82 21.26 -21.35 10.85
CA ASP A 82 19.85 -21.59 10.49
C ASP A 82 19.33 -20.56 9.46
N ASN A 83 20.16 -19.66 8.97
CA ASN A 83 19.83 -18.55 8.08
C ASN A 83 18.78 -17.57 8.63
N THR A 84 18.64 -17.50 9.96
CA THR A 84 17.61 -16.69 10.61
C THR A 84 18.13 -15.35 11.10
N ASP A 85 19.47 -15.16 11.23
CA ASP A 85 20.04 -13.94 11.75
C ASP A 85 21.42 -13.62 11.18
N LEU A 86 21.75 -12.31 11.18
CA LEU A 86 23.09 -11.81 10.96
C LEU A 86 23.82 -11.78 12.31
N VAL A 87 25.01 -12.36 12.36
CA VAL A 87 25.85 -12.41 13.55
C VAL A 87 27.20 -11.72 13.30
N ALA A 88 27.65 -10.96 14.28
CA ALA A 88 28.94 -10.29 14.20
C ALA A 88 30.09 -11.31 14.16
N THR A 89 31.02 -11.11 13.25
CA THR A 89 32.28 -11.83 13.26
C THR A 89 33.26 -11.18 14.25
N ASP A 90 34.41 -11.84 14.50
CA ASP A 90 35.45 -11.28 15.35
C ASP A 90 36.21 -10.09 14.70
N LYS A 91 35.85 -9.71 13.47
CA LYS A 91 36.55 -8.67 12.72
C LYS A 91 35.79 -7.37 12.76
N VAL A 92 36.30 -6.39 13.50
CA VAL A 92 35.77 -5.03 13.55
C VAL A 92 35.96 -4.34 12.20
N TYR A 93 34.93 -3.60 11.78
CA TYR A 93 34.98 -2.72 10.62
C TYR A 93 35.64 -1.38 11.02
N ASP A 94 36.76 -1.05 10.39
CA ASP A 94 37.57 0.14 10.70
C ASP A 94 37.34 1.31 9.72
N GLY A 95 36.31 1.20 8.86
CA GLY A 95 36.01 2.21 7.85
C GLY A 95 36.90 2.13 6.60
N THR A 96 37.81 1.17 6.52
CA THR A 96 38.68 0.95 5.36
C THR A 96 38.32 -0.34 4.64
N ASP A 97 37.79 -0.23 3.43
CA ASP A 97 37.40 -1.39 2.60
C ASP A 97 38.51 -1.85 1.66
N LYS A 98 39.75 -1.40 1.86
CA LYS A 98 40.85 -1.78 1.02
C LYS A 98 41.10 -3.28 1.14
N ASN A 99 41.11 -3.97 0.00
CA ASN A 99 41.67 -5.29 -0.17
C ASN A 99 43.19 -5.19 0.08
N GLU A 100 43.62 -5.01 1.32
CA GLU A 100 45.00 -5.11 1.65
C GLU A 100 45.41 -6.57 1.65
N LYS A 101 46.11 -6.95 0.60
CA LYS A 101 47.03 -8.06 0.65
C LYS A 101 48.10 -7.69 1.68
N ASN A 102 48.09 -8.40 2.81
CA ASN A 102 49.16 -8.44 3.78
C ASN A 102 49.53 -7.12 4.47
N SER A 103 48.95 -6.87 5.62
CA SER A 103 49.57 -6.00 6.62
C SER A 103 50.87 -6.68 7.11
N PHE A 104 51.92 -5.86 7.24
CA PHE A 104 53.22 -6.30 7.79
C PHE A 104 53.11 -6.94 9.19
N PHE A 105 52.00 -6.70 9.90
CA PHE A 105 51.72 -7.26 11.24
C PHE A 105 51.16 -8.68 11.23
N ASP A 106 50.49 -9.14 10.16
CA ASP A 106 49.97 -10.51 10.06
C ASP A 106 51.09 -11.57 9.96
N ASN A 107 52.26 -11.17 9.55
CA ASN A 107 53.41 -12.04 9.47
C ASN A 107 54.15 -12.29 10.81
N ILE A 108 53.78 -11.56 11.89
CA ILE A 108 54.48 -11.66 13.18
C ILE A 108 53.71 -12.48 14.22
N PHE A 109 52.39 -12.59 14.10
CA PHE A 109 51.51 -13.19 15.12
C PHE A 109 50.60 -14.32 14.62
N GLY A 110 51.02 -15.15 13.69
CA GLY A 110 50.33 -16.40 13.35
C GLY A 110 48.98 -16.21 12.67
N GLU A 111 48.71 -17.04 11.68
CA GLU A 111 47.51 -17.06 10.83
C GLU A 111 46.21 -16.82 11.60
N SER A 112 45.64 -15.62 11.49
CA SER A 112 44.23 -15.41 11.78
C SER A 112 43.45 -16.12 10.67
N LYS A 113 42.53 -17.02 11.03
CA LYS A 113 41.57 -17.63 10.11
C LYS A 113 40.95 -16.50 9.27
N SER A 114 41.09 -16.61 7.95
CA SER A 114 40.49 -15.64 7.02
C SER A 114 38.97 -15.60 7.25
N VAL A 115 38.49 -14.58 7.90
CA VAL A 115 37.03 -14.34 8.03
C VAL A 115 36.54 -13.98 6.64
N ASN A 116 35.66 -14.80 6.09
CA ASN A 116 35.05 -14.54 4.81
C ASN A 116 34.14 -13.28 4.94
N LYS A 117 34.64 -12.13 4.49
CA LYS A 117 33.86 -10.93 4.31
C LYS A 117 32.89 -11.16 3.16
N THR A 118 31.60 -11.09 3.41
CA THR A 118 30.57 -11.33 2.39
C THR A 118 29.75 -10.07 2.16
N LYS A 119 29.55 -9.75 0.89
CA LYS A 119 28.74 -8.61 0.46
C LYS A 119 27.28 -9.00 0.36
N HIS A 120 26.39 -8.04 0.70
CA HIS A 120 24.94 -8.16 0.52
C HIS A 120 24.35 -9.44 1.12
N LEU A 121 24.82 -9.82 2.32
CA LEU A 121 24.26 -10.93 3.05
C LEU A 121 22.80 -10.63 3.40
N LYS A 122 21.91 -11.59 3.16
CA LYS A 122 20.51 -11.52 3.57
C LYS A 122 20.15 -12.76 4.37
N ILE A 123 19.40 -12.57 5.44
CA ILE A 123 18.73 -13.66 6.17
C ILE A 123 17.61 -14.25 5.31
N SER A 124 17.01 -15.36 5.74
CA SER A 124 15.87 -15.90 5.03
C SER A 124 14.72 -14.89 5.04
N LYS A 125 13.89 -14.92 3.98
CA LYS A 125 12.74 -14.01 3.85
C LYS A 125 11.77 -14.18 5.02
N GLU A 126 11.51 -15.42 5.40
CA GLU A 126 10.63 -15.77 6.52
C GLU A 126 11.14 -15.17 7.84
N SER A 127 12.46 -15.19 8.05
CA SER A 127 13.07 -14.62 9.26
C SER A 127 13.06 -13.10 9.26
N GLU A 128 13.19 -12.45 8.09
CA GLU A 128 13.03 -11.01 7.98
C GLU A 128 11.59 -10.60 8.27
N GLU A 129 10.61 -11.31 7.71
CA GLU A 129 9.18 -11.08 7.98
C GLU A 129 8.86 -11.29 9.47
N GLU A 130 9.39 -12.33 10.11
CA GLU A 130 9.21 -12.57 11.54
C GLU A 130 9.76 -11.42 12.39
N LYS A 131 10.96 -10.91 12.09
CA LYS A 131 11.55 -9.76 12.78
C LYS A 131 10.69 -8.50 12.62
N ARG A 132 10.18 -8.22 11.42
CA ARG A 132 9.26 -7.09 11.15
C ARG A 132 7.96 -7.23 11.94
N GLU A 133 7.38 -8.41 11.96
CA GLU A 133 6.15 -8.68 12.71
C GLU A 133 6.36 -8.61 14.22
N ASP A 134 7.52 -8.99 14.73
CA ASP A 134 7.83 -8.86 16.15
C ASP A 134 7.96 -7.39 16.55
N VAL A 135 8.61 -6.55 15.74
CA VAL A 135 8.65 -5.10 15.94
C VAL A 135 7.24 -4.51 15.88
N LYS A 136 6.44 -4.86 14.88
CA LYS A 136 5.02 -4.43 14.80
C LYS A 136 4.21 -4.88 16.02
N LYS A 137 4.41 -6.10 16.51
CA LYS A 137 3.74 -6.59 17.73
C LYS A 137 4.17 -5.81 18.96
N ASP A 138 5.42 -5.44 19.07
CA ASP A 138 5.90 -4.60 20.18
C ASP A 138 5.25 -3.21 20.15
N ILE A 139 5.17 -2.58 18.99
CA ILE A 139 4.43 -1.33 18.79
C ILE A 139 2.95 -1.53 19.16
N LEU A 140 2.32 -2.61 18.67
CA LEU A 140 0.93 -2.91 18.92
C LEU A 140 0.65 -3.35 20.37
N SER A 141 1.62 -3.95 21.08
CA SER A 141 1.47 -4.32 22.48
C SER A 141 1.32 -3.08 23.37
N ASN A 142 1.95 -1.99 22.99
CA ASN A 142 1.73 -0.68 23.60
C ASN A 142 0.32 -0.12 23.27
N LYS A 143 -0.32 -0.60 22.19
CA LYS A 143 -1.69 -0.26 21.78
C LYS A 143 -2.78 -0.94 22.61
N THR A 144 -2.49 -1.94 23.42
CA THR A 144 -3.45 -2.91 23.96
C THR A 144 -4.38 -2.38 25.07
N ILE A 145 -4.39 -1.11 25.39
CA ILE A 145 -5.30 -0.56 26.42
C ILE A 145 -6.44 0.26 25.83
N SER A 146 -6.47 0.54 24.55
CA SER A 146 -7.54 1.33 23.92
C SER A 146 -8.06 0.81 22.60
N GLN A 147 -8.36 -0.49 22.48
CA GLN A 147 -9.42 -0.90 21.56
C GLN A 147 -10.78 -0.46 22.11
N ALA A 148 -10.92 0.80 22.42
CA ALA A 148 -12.20 1.42 22.36
C ALA A 148 -12.59 1.46 20.90
N LYS A 149 -13.58 0.59 20.54
CA LYS A 149 -14.47 0.67 19.38
C LYS A 149 -14.02 1.69 18.34
N SER A 150 -13.82 1.27 17.11
CA SER A 150 -13.63 2.15 15.95
C SER A 150 -14.42 3.44 16.15
N ALA A 151 -13.72 4.48 16.59
CA ALA A 151 -14.31 5.80 16.66
C ALA A 151 -14.81 6.14 15.25
N PRO A 152 -15.97 6.78 15.09
CA PRO A 152 -16.36 7.29 13.79
C PRO A 152 -15.17 8.10 13.27
N LYS A 153 -14.78 7.88 11.99
CA LYS A 153 -13.67 8.60 11.33
C LYS A 153 -13.68 10.04 11.81
N ALA A 154 -12.68 10.42 12.63
CA ALA A 154 -12.56 11.79 13.09
C ALA A 154 -12.57 12.67 11.84
N SER A 155 -13.32 13.79 11.87
CA SER A 155 -13.34 14.71 10.72
C SER A 155 -11.91 15.01 10.31
N ALA A 156 -11.51 14.50 9.15
CA ALA A 156 -10.19 14.72 8.57
C ALA A 156 -10.05 16.16 8.03
N SER A 157 -10.81 17.11 8.58
CA SER A 157 -10.86 18.50 8.14
C SER A 157 -11.00 19.44 9.34
N GLY A 158 -10.71 20.71 9.10
CA GLY A 158 -10.80 21.79 10.08
C GLY A 158 -9.46 22.28 10.57
N LYS A 159 -9.51 23.06 11.64
CA LYS A 159 -8.30 23.55 12.31
C LYS A 159 -7.85 22.51 13.32
N ILE A 160 -6.60 22.12 13.24
CA ILE A 160 -5.94 21.20 14.17
C ILE A 160 -4.79 21.96 14.81
N ASN A 161 -4.81 22.11 16.14
CA ASN A 161 -3.67 22.60 16.90
C ASN A 161 -3.01 21.41 17.58
N GLY A 162 -1.85 21.00 17.09
CA GLY A 162 -0.99 19.97 17.64
C GLY A 162 0.01 20.53 18.66
N LEU A 163 0.83 19.64 19.20
CA LEU A 163 1.93 19.93 20.09
C LEU A 163 3.24 19.46 19.44
N THR A 164 4.26 20.34 19.41
CA THR A 164 5.62 19.97 19.02
C THR A 164 6.55 20.25 20.20
N ILE A 165 7.09 19.20 20.80
CA ILE A 165 8.03 19.28 21.93
C ILE A 165 9.45 19.19 21.39
N LEU A 166 10.27 20.19 21.73
CA LEU A 166 11.66 20.22 21.36
C LEU A 166 12.53 19.64 22.47
N VAL A 167 13.43 18.73 22.10
CA VAL A 167 14.26 17.99 23.07
C VAL A 167 15.73 18.17 22.75
N ASN A 168 16.51 18.68 23.74
CA ASN A 168 17.97 18.62 23.78
C ASN A 168 18.39 17.44 24.67
N PHE A 169 19.64 17.01 24.54
CA PHE A 169 20.29 16.08 25.44
C PHE A 169 21.39 16.79 26.23
N PRO A 170 21.83 16.27 27.39
CA PRO A 170 22.93 16.86 28.15
C PRO A 170 24.24 16.99 27.35
N ASP A 171 24.42 16.13 26.36
CA ASP A 171 25.59 16.08 25.47
C ASP A 171 25.32 16.57 24.05
N LYS A 172 24.09 16.97 23.71
CA LYS A 172 23.74 17.47 22.37
C LYS A 172 22.61 18.49 22.43
N ASP A 173 22.93 19.72 22.13
CA ASP A 173 21.97 20.77 21.84
C ASP A 173 21.59 20.79 20.36
N SER A 174 20.40 21.31 20.07
CA SER A 174 19.98 21.57 18.68
C SER A 174 20.77 22.74 18.07
N ASP A 175 21.20 22.56 16.84
CA ASP A 175 21.84 23.63 16.04
C ASP A 175 20.80 24.58 15.41
N ILE A 176 19.50 24.21 15.46
CA ILE A 176 18.38 24.97 14.91
C ILE A 176 17.55 25.55 16.07
N SER A 177 17.24 26.83 15.99
CA SER A 177 16.50 27.54 17.06
C SER A 177 15.03 27.07 17.13
N GLY A 178 14.43 27.15 18.29
CA GLY A 178 13.00 26.87 18.48
C GLY A 178 12.10 27.81 17.66
N GLU A 179 12.55 29.08 17.43
CA GLU A 179 11.84 30.02 16.56
C GLU A 179 11.82 29.54 15.11
N GLU A 180 12.94 29.05 14.60
CA GLU A 180 13.05 28.52 13.23
C GLU A 180 12.18 27.26 13.06
N ILE A 181 12.17 26.38 14.06
CA ILE A 181 11.31 25.20 14.06
C ILE A 181 9.83 25.61 14.11
N ASN A 182 9.48 26.61 14.93
CA ASN A 182 8.11 27.14 14.93
C ASN A 182 7.70 27.71 13.57
N ASN A 183 8.60 28.41 12.90
CA ASN A 183 8.37 28.93 11.54
C ASN A 183 8.20 27.79 10.53
N PHE A 184 9.00 26.74 10.61
CA PHE A 184 8.89 25.54 9.78
C PHE A 184 7.54 24.84 9.93
N PHE A 185 6.97 24.77 11.15
CA PHE A 185 5.65 24.19 11.35
C PHE A 185 4.50 25.11 10.94
N ASN A 186 4.60 26.43 11.21
CA ASN A 186 3.44 27.30 11.29
C ASN A 186 3.42 28.47 10.31
N LEU A 187 4.60 28.96 9.85
CA LEU A 187 4.67 30.21 9.08
C LEU A 187 4.14 30.00 7.65
N PRO A 188 3.08 30.72 7.24
CA PRO A 188 2.65 30.70 5.85
C PRO A 188 3.74 31.20 4.89
N GLY A 189 3.98 30.43 3.83
CA GLY A 189 5.00 30.77 2.82
C GLY A 189 6.44 30.58 3.32
N TYR A 190 6.66 29.72 4.30
CA TYR A 190 8.01 29.40 4.80
C TYR A 190 8.93 28.88 3.70
N THR A 191 10.16 29.38 3.66
CA THR A 191 11.18 28.98 2.67
C THR A 191 12.54 28.66 3.28
N GLY A 192 12.63 28.61 4.62
CA GLY A 192 13.86 28.23 5.31
C GLY A 192 14.30 26.82 4.87
N PHE A 193 15.61 26.61 4.81
CA PHE A 193 16.21 25.35 4.33
C PHE A 193 15.73 24.91 2.94
N SER A 194 15.31 25.85 2.09
CA SER A 194 14.77 25.60 0.74
C SER A 194 13.43 24.83 0.72
N ASN A 195 12.71 24.75 1.83
CA ASN A 195 11.39 24.11 1.87
C ASN A 195 10.35 24.91 1.06
N ASN A 196 9.45 24.21 0.40
CA ASN A 196 8.29 24.77 -0.28
C ASN A 196 7.12 24.91 0.69
N GLY A 197 7.11 25.94 1.51
CA GLY A 197 6.12 26.18 2.55
C GLY A 197 6.45 25.50 3.88
N SER A 198 5.61 25.71 4.87
CA SER A 198 5.64 25.05 6.18
C SER A 198 4.87 23.73 6.19
N VAL A 199 4.96 22.96 7.29
CA VAL A 199 4.11 21.79 7.53
C VAL A 199 2.62 22.15 7.44
N ARG A 200 2.25 23.33 7.99
CA ARG A 200 0.91 23.91 7.85
C ARG A 200 0.52 24.11 6.38
N ASP A 201 1.41 24.68 5.59
CA ASP A 201 1.13 24.97 4.17
C ASP A 201 1.00 23.68 3.37
N PHE A 202 1.82 22.67 3.67
CA PHE A 202 1.70 21.38 3.03
C PHE A 202 0.29 20.78 3.20
N PHE A 203 -0.18 20.62 4.44
CA PHE A 203 -1.50 20.05 4.68
C PHE A 203 -2.64 20.95 4.20
N TYR A 204 -2.46 22.26 4.22
CA TYR A 204 -3.42 23.20 3.65
C TYR A 204 -3.56 23.02 2.13
N ASP A 205 -2.45 22.93 1.40
CA ASP A 205 -2.40 22.76 -0.05
C ASP A 205 -3.05 21.44 -0.46
N VAL A 206 -2.56 20.31 0.06
CA VAL A 206 -2.98 18.97 -0.37
C VAL A 206 -4.41 18.63 0.02
N SER A 207 -4.97 19.31 1.02
CA SER A 207 -6.37 19.18 1.43
C SER A 207 -7.32 20.14 0.70
N GLY A 208 -6.80 20.99 -0.19
CA GLY A 208 -7.61 22.04 -0.83
C GLY A 208 -8.13 23.06 0.18
N GLY A 209 -7.35 23.43 1.19
CA GLY A 209 -7.68 24.38 2.24
C GLY A 209 -8.60 23.82 3.34
N LYS A 210 -8.93 22.54 3.33
CA LYS A 210 -9.82 21.94 4.33
C LYS A 210 -9.13 21.65 5.66
N VAL A 211 -7.82 21.48 5.68
CA VAL A 211 -7.01 21.26 6.88
C VAL A 211 -6.10 22.47 7.12
N THR A 212 -6.14 22.99 8.33
CA THR A 212 -5.15 23.95 8.82
C THR A 212 -4.49 23.31 10.04
N TYR A 213 -3.33 22.68 9.84
CA TYR A 213 -2.56 22.05 10.92
C TYR A 213 -1.52 23.03 11.43
N THR A 214 -1.70 23.49 12.65
CA THR A 214 -0.75 24.33 13.36
C THR A 214 -0.25 23.62 14.60
N ASN A 215 0.88 24.02 15.12
CA ASN A 215 1.50 23.40 16.30
C ASN A 215 1.89 24.42 17.33
N THR A 216 1.59 24.13 18.60
CA THR A 216 2.23 24.81 19.71
C THR A 216 3.62 24.23 19.90
N VAL A 217 4.64 24.97 19.46
CA VAL A 217 6.03 24.56 19.57
C VAL A 217 6.59 25.04 20.91
N THR A 218 7.17 24.11 21.70
CA THR A 218 7.68 24.42 23.05
C THR A 218 9.08 25.03 23.01
N THR A 219 9.54 25.51 24.18
CA THR A 219 10.98 25.68 24.40
C THR A 219 11.64 24.30 24.51
N PHE A 220 12.96 24.24 24.37
CA PHE A 220 13.71 23.00 24.51
C PHE A 220 13.61 22.44 25.93
N TYR A 221 13.25 21.18 26.03
CA TYR A 221 13.43 20.32 27.17
C TYR A 221 14.80 19.66 27.09
N THR A 222 15.60 19.66 28.14
CA THR A 222 16.81 18.84 28.20
C THR A 222 16.48 17.49 28.84
N ALA A 223 16.67 16.43 28.06
CA ALA A 223 16.41 15.04 28.49
C ALA A 223 17.28 14.68 29.73
N LYS A 224 16.86 13.66 30.50
CA LYS A 224 17.57 13.24 31.71
C LYS A 224 18.92 12.58 31.44
N HIS A 225 19.03 11.92 30.30
CA HIS A 225 20.20 11.15 29.90
C HIS A 225 20.79 11.69 28.60
N ASN A 226 22.04 11.35 28.35
CA ASN A 226 22.70 11.62 27.06
C ASN A 226 21.97 10.95 25.91
N LYS A 227 22.14 11.48 24.69
CA LYS A 227 21.51 10.92 23.48
C LYS A 227 21.77 9.42 23.34
N SER A 228 22.98 8.97 23.60
CA SER A 228 23.39 7.57 23.52
C SER A 228 22.64 6.61 24.45
N TYR A 229 21.99 7.10 25.51
CA TYR A 229 21.13 6.28 26.35
C TYR A 229 19.84 5.89 25.61
N TYR A 230 19.23 6.85 24.92
CA TYR A 230 18.00 6.64 24.16
C TYR A 230 18.25 5.95 22.82
N ASP A 231 19.45 6.12 22.24
CA ASP A 231 19.93 5.40 21.06
C ASP A 231 20.48 4.00 21.38
N ASN A 232 20.24 3.47 22.57
CA ASN A 232 20.80 2.20 23.00
C ASN A 232 20.16 1.03 22.24
N GLU A 233 20.89 0.49 21.30
CA GLU A 233 20.49 -0.62 20.42
C GLU A 233 20.26 -1.97 21.16
N ASN A 234 20.60 -2.07 22.44
CA ASN A 234 20.34 -3.25 23.27
C ASN A 234 18.98 -3.19 24.00
N ILE A 235 18.29 -2.07 23.91
CA ILE A 235 16.95 -1.88 24.47
C ILE A 235 16.01 -1.77 23.27
N SER A 236 14.86 -2.45 23.31
CA SER A 236 13.88 -2.31 22.22
C SER A 236 13.53 -0.83 22.05
N ASP A 237 13.60 -0.36 20.84
CA ASP A 237 13.63 1.04 20.40
C ASP A 237 12.43 1.84 20.87
N TYR A 238 11.28 1.20 20.87
CA TYR A 238 10.00 1.78 21.26
C TYR A 238 9.87 2.05 22.77
N ARG A 239 10.75 1.48 23.60
CA ARG A 239 10.79 1.80 25.04
C ARG A 239 11.51 3.11 25.30
N THR A 240 12.60 3.36 24.61
CA THR A 240 13.40 4.57 24.83
C THR A 240 12.74 5.79 24.19
N SER A 241 12.10 5.69 23.01
CA SER A 241 11.30 6.77 22.43
C SER A 241 10.11 7.13 23.30
N GLY A 242 9.37 6.12 23.77
CA GLY A 242 8.24 6.32 24.69
C GLY A 242 8.68 6.87 26.06
N GLU A 243 9.86 6.49 26.57
CA GLU A 243 10.45 7.07 27.78
C GLU A 243 10.75 8.55 27.56
N LEU A 244 11.44 8.92 26.49
CA LEU A 244 11.76 10.30 26.14
C LEU A 244 10.48 11.15 25.99
N ALA A 245 9.47 10.64 25.29
CA ALA A 245 8.20 11.31 25.14
C ALA A 245 7.49 11.52 26.47
N ASN A 246 7.44 10.51 27.34
CA ASN A 246 6.86 10.64 28.68
C ASN A 246 7.61 11.64 29.57
N GLU A 247 8.94 11.66 29.51
CA GLU A 247 9.74 12.65 30.24
C GLU A 247 9.38 14.08 29.82
N ALA A 248 9.35 14.33 28.53
CA ALA A 248 9.07 15.64 27.96
C ALA A 248 7.63 16.11 28.29
N LEU A 249 6.64 15.22 28.18
CA LEU A 249 5.25 15.50 28.55
C LEU A 249 5.10 15.81 30.06
N ASN A 250 5.77 15.06 30.93
CA ASN A 250 5.74 15.31 32.37
C ASN A 250 6.46 16.61 32.72
N TRP A 251 7.55 16.96 32.03
CA TRP A 251 8.20 18.24 32.20
C TRP A 251 7.27 19.41 31.82
N LEU A 252 6.57 19.35 30.69
CA LEU A 252 5.59 20.34 30.27
C LEU A 252 4.48 20.49 31.32
N LYS A 253 3.92 19.37 31.82
CA LYS A 253 2.88 19.35 32.87
C LYS A 253 3.37 20.05 34.12
N SER A 254 4.60 19.75 34.55
CA SER A 254 5.20 20.33 35.76
C SER A 254 5.51 21.82 35.60
N ASN A 255 5.70 22.32 34.35
CA ASN A 255 5.91 23.73 34.07
C ASN A 255 4.62 24.48 33.67
N GLY A 256 3.46 23.87 33.90
CA GLY A 256 2.16 24.53 33.78
C GLY A 256 1.67 24.69 32.34
N PHE A 257 2.13 23.86 31.40
CA PHE A 257 1.60 23.88 30.04
C PHE A 257 0.11 23.48 30.05
N ASP A 258 -0.71 24.27 29.35
CA ASP A 258 -2.17 24.01 29.25
C ASP A 258 -2.47 23.12 28.04
N PHE A 259 -2.56 21.81 28.29
CA PHE A 259 -2.89 20.82 27.27
C PHE A 259 -4.31 20.95 26.70
N SER A 260 -5.22 21.65 27.39
CA SER A 260 -6.60 21.84 26.92
C SER A 260 -6.71 22.69 25.65
N THR A 261 -5.63 23.40 25.29
CA THR A 261 -5.53 24.20 24.05
C THR A 261 -5.34 23.35 22.80
N LEU A 262 -5.00 22.07 22.97
CA LEU A 262 -4.73 21.15 21.87
C LEU A 262 -6.02 20.56 21.30
N THR A 263 -6.02 20.28 20.00
CA THR A 263 -7.17 19.67 19.34
C THR A 263 -7.24 18.18 19.62
N THR A 264 -8.39 17.72 20.12
CA THR A 264 -8.66 16.31 20.40
C THR A 264 -9.60 15.68 19.38
N ASP A 265 -9.61 14.37 19.35
CA ASP A 265 -10.66 13.57 18.71
C ASP A 265 -11.93 13.51 19.59
N SER A 266 -12.96 12.77 19.13
CA SER A 266 -14.22 12.60 19.87
C SER A 266 -14.08 11.85 21.19
N ASN A 267 -12.96 11.18 21.43
CA ASN A 267 -12.65 10.42 22.65
C ASN A 267 -11.74 11.20 23.61
N GLY A 268 -11.40 12.45 23.26
CA GLY A 268 -10.53 13.30 24.08
C GLY A 268 -9.03 13.03 23.90
N TYR A 269 -8.61 12.29 22.86
CA TYR A 269 -7.20 12.11 22.56
C TYR A 269 -6.69 13.23 21.65
N VAL A 270 -5.53 13.79 22.01
CA VAL A 270 -4.84 14.81 21.20
C VAL A 270 -4.44 14.21 19.86
N LYS A 271 -4.76 14.93 18.76
CA LYS A 271 -4.59 14.42 17.39
C LYS A 271 -3.15 14.40 16.94
N GLY A 272 -2.37 15.42 17.26
CA GLY A 272 -0.99 15.59 16.79
C GLY A 272 -0.04 15.91 17.92
N VAL A 273 0.93 15.04 18.18
CA VAL A 273 2.03 15.26 19.12
C VAL A 273 3.32 14.86 18.41
N ASN A 274 4.23 15.83 18.26
CA ASN A 274 5.54 15.61 17.65
C ASN A 274 6.61 15.76 18.74
N ILE A 275 7.56 14.86 18.79
CA ILE A 275 8.75 14.90 19.64
C ILE A 275 9.95 15.11 18.72
N LEU A 276 10.54 16.29 18.74
CA LEU A 276 11.70 16.60 17.90
C LEU A 276 12.97 16.67 18.75
N TYR A 277 13.90 15.76 18.52
CA TYR A 277 15.12 15.66 19.29
C TYR A 277 16.35 16.19 18.54
N ALA A 278 17.30 16.76 19.29
CA ALA A 278 18.53 17.34 18.76
C ALA A 278 19.50 16.28 18.22
N GLY A 279 20.19 16.62 17.14
CA GLY A 279 21.18 15.76 16.49
C GLY A 279 20.62 14.93 15.34
N GLU A 280 21.46 14.09 14.74
CA GLU A 280 21.09 13.23 13.64
C GLU A 280 20.51 11.90 14.16
N ALA A 281 19.74 11.22 13.31
CA ALA A 281 19.37 9.82 13.51
C ALA A 281 20.57 8.95 13.09
N ASP A 282 21.55 8.82 13.98
CA ASP A 282 22.83 8.15 13.77
C ASP A 282 22.85 6.72 14.31
N CYS A 283 21.70 6.12 14.46
CA CYS A 283 21.47 4.70 14.77
C CYS A 283 21.19 3.92 13.47
N GLY A 284 21.56 2.67 13.46
CA GLY A 284 21.29 1.74 12.36
C GLY A 284 20.50 0.53 12.86
N TRP A 285 20.22 -0.40 11.95
CA TRP A 285 19.51 -1.66 12.25
C TRP A 285 18.08 -1.47 12.78
N ALA A 286 17.40 -0.39 12.40
CA ALA A 286 16.08 0.04 12.88
C ALA A 286 16.05 0.13 14.41
N LYS A 287 17.06 0.71 15.02
CA LYS A 287 17.21 0.81 16.47
C LYS A 287 17.51 2.22 16.93
N GLY A 288 17.25 2.50 18.21
CA GLY A 288 17.46 3.80 18.82
C GLY A 288 16.39 4.83 18.44
N LEU A 289 16.73 6.10 18.37
CA LEU A 289 15.80 7.21 18.07
C LEU A 289 15.59 7.40 16.55
N TRP A 290 15.33 6.31 15.81
CA TRP A 290 14.96 6.43 14.39
C TRP A 290 13.61 7.16 14.27
N PRO A 291 13.41 8.08 13.30
CA PRO A 291 12.11 8.73 13.10
C PRO A 291 10.99 7.73 12.85
N HIS A 292 9.87 7.85 13.55
CA HIS A 292 8.70 6.95 13.44
C HIS A 292 7.49 7.50 14.20
N GLN A 293 6.30 6.94 13.89
CA GLN A 293 5.11 7.12 14.70
C GLN A 293 4.99 6.01 15.73
N ASP A 294 4.72 6.33 17.01
CA ASP A 294 4.67 5.38 18.12
C ASP A 294 3.54 5.68 19.10
N TYR A 295 3.42 4.80 20.10
CA TYR A 295 2.45 4.87 21.19
C TYR A 295 3.14 4.92 22.55
N LEU A 296 2.64 5.77 23.44
CA LEU A 296 3.03 5.70 24.84
C LEU A 296 2.52 4.38 25.44
N SER A 297 3.35 3.73 26.26
CA SER A 297 2.98 2.50 26.98
C SER A 297 1.79 2.70 27.94
N ASN A 298 1.62 3.93 28.45
CA ASN A 298 0.47 4.33 29.26
C ASN A 298 -0.07 5.66 28.72
N VAL A 299 -1.39 5.82 28.75
CA VAL A 299 -2.04 7.08 28.37
C VAL A 299 -1.58 8.20 29.31
N PHE A 300 -1.00 9.25 28.74
CA PHE A 300 -0.72 10.49 29.49
C PHE A 300 -1.99 11.33 29.56
N THR A 301 -2.32 11.82 30.76
CA THR A 301 -3.52 12.65 30.97
C THR A 301 -3.15 13.95 31.68
N ALA A 302 -3.58 15.07 31.10
CA ALA A 302 -3.44 16.41 31.68
C ALA A 302 -4.54 17.35 31.20
N ASN A 303 -4.99 18.29 32.05
CA ASN A 303 -6.00 19.31 31.71
C ASN A 303 -7.25 18.76 30.95
N GLY A 304 -7.67 17.51 31.24
CA GLY A 304 -8.86 16.89 30.68
C GLY A 304 -8.67 16.30 29.30
N VAL A 305 -7.44 16.24 28.75
CA VAL A 305 -7.13 15.58 27.49
C VAL A 305 -6.19 14.39 27.70
N ASN A 306 -6.18 13.48 26.75
CA ASN A 306 -5.35 12.28 26.72
C ASN A 306 -4.33 12.34 25.58
N ILE A 307 -3.13 11.84 25.82
CA ILE A 307 -2.10 11.64 24.79
C ILE A 307 -1.67 10.17 24.85
N GLN A 308 -1.63 9.52 23.71
CA GLN A 308 -1.17 8.15 23.57
C GLN A 308 -0.30 7.95 22.33
N ARG A 309 -0.55 8.69 21.26
CA ARG A 309 0.18 8.61 19.99
C ARG A 309 1.10 9.81 19.85
N PHE A 310 2.28 9.60 19.33
CA PHE A 310 3.22 10.66 19.00
C PHE A 310 4.03 10.27 17.77
N GLU A 311 4.59 11.24 17.11
CA GLU A 311 5.64 11.12 16.11
C GLU A 311 6.95 11.53 16.76
N LEU A 312 8.04 10.82 16.47
CA LEU A 312 9.40 11.14 16.89
C LEU A 312 10.25 11.38 15.65
N SER A 313 10.93 12.53 15.58
CA SER A 313 11.87 12.85 14.51
C SER A 313 13.09 13.60 15.03
N ASN A 314 14.20 13.54 14.29
CA ASN A 314 15.40 14.27 14.62
C ASN A 314 15.40 15.71 14.08
N ILE A 315 16.09 16.57 14.80
CA ILE A 315 16.49 17.91 14.34
C ILE A 315 18.01 17.86 14.07
N GLY A 316 18.38 17.59 12.82
CA GLY A 316 19.78 17.63 12.41
C GLY A 316 20.28 19.03 12.11
N SER A 317 21.12 19.16 11.14
CA SER A 317 21.60 20.46 10.62
C SER A 317 20.63 21.10 9.61
N ASP A 318 19.51 20.47 9.32
CA ASP A 318 18.56 20.86 8.26
C ASP A 318 17.13 20.42 8.64
N LEU A 319 16.13 21.10 8.07
CA LEU A 319 14.71 20.75 8.20
C LEU A 319 14.14 20.38 6.83
N SER A 320 13.40 19.30 6.74
CA SER A 320 12.73 18.89 5.50
C SER A 320 11.28 18.47 5.75
N LEU A 321 10.41 18.82 4.79
CA LEU A 321 8.97 18.56 4.91
C LEU A 321 8.63 17.06 4.86
N PHE A 322 9.37 16.28 4.08
CA PHE A 322 8.97 14.91 3.76
C PHE A 322 8.73 14.08 5.01
N THR A 323 9.76 13.86 5.83
CA THR A 323 9.66 12.99 7.02
C THR A 323 8.54 13.45 7.95
N ILE A 324 8.52 14.73 8.30
CA ILE A 324 7.51 15.29 9.22
C ILE A 324 6.10 15.17 8.64
N CYS A 325 5.91 15.40 7.34
CA CYS A 325 4.58 15.30 6.72
C CYS A 325 4.16 13.85 6.53
N HIS A 326 5.08 12.92 6.25
CA HIS A 326 4.83 11.48 6.17
C HIS A 326 4.35 10.95 7.52
N GLU A 327 5.13 11.16 8.61
CA GLU A 327 4.77 10.71 9.94
C GLU A 327 3.47 11.34 10.46
N ASN A 328 3.25 12.62 10.16
CA ASN A 328 1.97 13.25 10.46
C ASN A 328 0.83 12.74 9.57
N GLY A 329 1.09 12.19 8.40
CA GLY A 329 0.15 11.44 7.58
C GLY A 329 -0.40 10.22 8.33
N HIS A 330 0.48 9.43 8.95
CA HIS A 330 0.12 8.33 9.84
C HIS A 330 -0.59 8.81 11.10
N LEU A 331 -0.01 9.81 11.77
CA LEU A 331 -0.49 10.28 13.08
C LEU A 331 -1.88 10.90 13.01
N LEU A 332 -2.13 11.80 12.04
CA LEU A 332 -3.36 12.59 11.94
C LEU A 332 -4.47 11.88 11.16
N PHE A 333 -4.12 11.10 10.14
CA PHE A 333 -5.07 10.62 9.14
C PHE A 333 -5.09 9.10 8.98
N GLU A 334 -4.23 8.38 9.70
CA GLU A 334 -4.12 6.92 9.64
C GLU A 334 -3.79 6.41 8.22
N TYR A 335 -3.03 7.18 7.47
CA TYR A 335 -2.56 6.75 6.15
C TYR A 335 -1.64 5.53 6.29
N PRO A 336 -1.78 4.51 5.46
CA PRO A 336 -0.85 3.39 5.44
C PRO A 336 0.42 3.76 4.69
N ASP A 337 1.51 3.06 4.97
CA ASP A 337 2.64 3.03 4.07
C ASP A 337 2.26 2.41 2.73
N LEU A 338 2.80 2.98 1.66
CA LEU A 338 2.58 2.54 0.29
C LEU A 338 3.89 2.20 -0.43
N TYR A 339 4.96 2.01 0.32
CA TYR A 339 6.20 1.39 -0.14
C TYR A 339 6.27 -0.09 0.27
N ASP A 340 7.14 -0.84 -0.36
CA ASP A 340 7.29 -2.27 -0.10
C ASP A 340 8.39 -2.51 0.94
N TYR A 341 8.01 -2.98 2.13
CA TYR A 341 8.97 -3.29 3.21
C TYR A 341 9.96 -4.39 2.84
N THR A 342 9.64 -5.22 1.84
CA THR A 342 10.55 -6.27 1.37
C THR A 342 11.53 -5.79 0.30
N TYR A 343 11.40 -4.53 -0.15
CA TYR A 343 12.22 -3.92 -1.21
C TYR A 343 12.25 -4.72 -2.51
N LYS A 344 11.21 -5.49 -2.80
CA LYS A 344 11.04 -6.17 -4.09
C LYS A 344 10.41 -5.28 -5.13
N SER A 345 9.69 -4.27 -4.67
CA SER A 345 9.10 -3.21 -5.48
C SER A 345 9.37 -1.84 -4.86
N ASN A 346 9.07 -0.78 -5.59
CA ASN A 346 9.07 0.60 -5.07
C ASN A 346 7.67 1.04 -4.61
N GLY A 347 6.73 0.12 -4.35
CA GLY A 347 5.37 0.46 -3.94
C GLY A 347 4.66 1.38 -4.92
N CYS A 348 4.34 2.61 -4.49
CA CYS A 348 3.79 3.66 -5.37
C CYS A 348 4.88 4.55 -6.01
N GLY A 349 6.16 4.22 -5.81
CA GLY A 349 7.26 5.05 -6.32
C GLY A 349 7.21 6.48 -5.78
N ALA A 350 7.63 7.44 -6.58
CA ALA A 350 7.66 8.86 -6.27
C ALA A 350 6.33 9.57 -6.56
N TYR A 351 5.20 8.87 -6.49
CA TYR A 351 3.88 9.43 -6.79
C TYR A 351 3.00 9.62 -5.54
N SER A 352 3.48 9.29 -4.35
CA SER A 352 2.74 9.45 -3.09
C SER A 352 3.65 9.82 -1.94
N LEU A 353 3.22 10.77 -1.10
CA LEU A 353 3.84 11.09 0.19
C LEU A 353 4.09 9.83 1.03
N MET A 354 3.16 8.87 0.98
CA MET A 354 3.21 7.65 1.80
C MET A 354 4.06 6.53 1.17
N SER A 355 4.84 6.85 0.14
CA SER A 355 5.81 5.95 -0.49
C SER A 355 7.19 6.63 -0.54
N ASN A 356 7.73 6.88 -1.72
CA ASN A 356 8.94 7.64 -1.90
C ASN A 356 8.62 9.04 -2.43
N VAL A 357 9.55 9.98 -2.30
CA VAL A 357 9.42 11.30 -2.92
C VAL A 357 10.70 11.64 -3.68
N THR A 358 10.57 12.49 -4.68
CA THR A 358 11.71 12.95 -5.47
C THR A 358 12.44 14.11 -4.78
N ASP A 359 11.70 14.98 -4.08
CA ASP A 359 12.24 16.15 -3.41
C ASP A 359 11.71 16.24 -1.97
N VAL A 360 12.57 15.97 -1.00
CA VAL A 360 12.22 16.01 0.44
C VAL A 360 11.82 17.40 0.95
N LYS A 361 12.17 18.47 0.19
CA LYS A 361 11.83 19.86 0.51
C LYS A 361 10.49 20.30 -0.06
N ASN A 362 10.05 19.61 -1.08
CA ASN A 362 8.75 19.77 -1.73
C ASN A 362 8.13 18.41 -2.03
N PRO A 363 7.76 17.65 -0.99
CA PRO A 363 7.23 16.30 -1.19
C PRO A 363 5.92 16.31 -1.97
N GLU A 364 5.74 15.28 -2.75
CA GLU A 364 4.51 14.99 -3.48
C GLU A 364 3.33 14.83 -2.51
N PRO A 365 2.11 15.21 -2.91
CA PRO A 365 0.91 14.99 -2.12
C PRO A 365 0.66 13.49 -1.85
N PRO A 366 -0.11 13.15 -0.79
CA PRO A 366 -0.63 11.80 -0.67
C PRO A 366 -1.42 11.41 -1.94
N ASP A 367 -1.39 10.15 -2.33
CA ASP A 367 -2.14 9.62 -3.46
C ASP A 367 -3.68 9.76 -3.28
N PRO A 368 -4.48 9.58 -4.33
CA PRO A 368 -5.93 9.80 -4.23
C PRO A 368 -6.66 8.75 -3.37
N TYR A 369 -6.08 7.58 -3.10
CA TYR A 369 -6.66 6.67 -2.11
C TYR A 369 -6.63 7.32 -0.72
N CYS A 370 -5.49 7.86 -0.30
CA CYS A 370 -5.34 8.56 0.96
C CYS A 370 -6.20 9.83 1.04
N ARG A 371 -6.02 10.77 0.10
CA ARG A 371 -6.64 12.10 0.19
C ARG A 371 -8.11 12.18 -0.26
N ASN A 372 -8.58 11.25 -1.10
CA ASN A 372 -9.96 11.25 -1.58
C ASN A 372 -10.82 10.17 -0.92
N ILE A 373 -10.31 8.93 -0.81
CA ILE A 373 -11.10 7.82 -0.29
C ILE A 373 -11.04 7.75 1.24
N MET A 374 -9.85 7.85 1.84
CA MET A 374 -9.71 7.77 3.28
C MET A 374 -10.18 9.04 3.99
N THR A 375 -9.73 10.22 3.55
CA THR A 375 -10.03 11.49 4.24
C THR A 375 -11.15 12.30 3.60
N GLY A 376 -11.48 12.06 2.32
CA GLY A 376 -12.54 12.81 1.62
C GLY A 376 -12.20 14.29 1.40
N TRP A 377 -10.91 14.63 1.33
CA TRP A 377 -10.50 16.02 1.15
C TRP A 377 -10.94 16.58 -0.18
N ASN A 378 -10.85 15.81 -1.24
CA ASN A 378 -11.08 16.30 -2.60
C ASN A 378 -12.31 15.63 -3.23
N THR A 379 -12.83 16.24 -4.29
CA THR A 379 -13.99 15.73 -4.99
C THR A 379 -13.64 14.44 -5.73
N THR A 380 -14.42 13.38 -5.45
CA THR A 380 -14.37 12.13 -6.22
C THR A 380 -15.59 12.07 -7.12
N LEU A 381 -15.38 12.09 -8.43
CA LEU A 381 -16.41 12.04 -9.45
C LEU A 381 -16.64 10.59 -9.92
N ASN A 382 -17.90 10.16 -9.89
CA ASN A 382 -18.25 8.81 -10.31
C ASN A 382 -18.22 8.68 -11.84
N LEU A 383 -17.15 8.09 -12.39
CA LEU A 383 -16.99 7.91 -13.84
C LEU A 383 -18.07 7.00 -14.45
N ASN A 384 -18.63 6.08 -13.66
CA ASN A 384 -19.73 5.23 -14.13
C ASN A 384 -21.00 6.02 -14.51
N SER A 385 -21.21 7.22 -13.94
CA SER A 385 -22.37 8.07 -14.21
C SER A 385 -22.30 8.84 -15.52
N TYR A 386 -21.13 8.94 -16.14
CA TYR A 386 -20.97 9.64 -17.43
C TYR A 386 -21.47 8.78 -18.57
N SER A 387 -22.11 9.42 -19.55
CA SER A 387 -22.58 8.73 -20.77
C SER A 387 -21.40 8.17 -21.57
N ASN A 388 -21.63 7.08 -22.30
CA ASN A 388 -20.64 6.57 -23.24
C ASN A 388 -20.35 7.60 -24.35
N ASN A 389 -19.11 7.63 -24.81
CA ASN A 389 -18.58 8.62 -25.75
C ASN A 389 -18.57 10.06 -25.25
N SER A 390 -18.70 10.26 -23.91
CA SER A 390 -18.49 11.58 -23.32
C SER A 390 -17.01 11.94 -23.31
N THR A 391 -16.69 13.16 -23.70
CA THR A 391 -15.39 13.77 -23.44
C THR A 391 -15.39 14.33 -22.02
N ILE A 392 -14.40 13.95 -21.24
CA ILE A 392 -14.22 14.31 -19.85
C ILE A 392 -12.95 15.15 -19.73
N THR A 393 -13.00 16.23 -18.95
CA THR A 393 -11.83 17.09 -18.69
C THR A 393 -11.31 16.84 -17.29
N ALA A 394 -10.09 16.34 -17.17
CA ALA A 394 -9.34 16.21 -15.91
C ALA A 394 -8.44 17.42 -15.75
N THR A 395 -8.64 18.17 -14.68
CA THR A 395 -7.85 19.38 -14.38
C THR A 395 -6.74 19.06 -13.39
N SER A 396 -5.59 19.72 -13.53
CA SER A 396 -4.52 19.76 -12.55
C SER A 396 -4.45 21.13 -11.90
N ASN A 397 -4.12 21.18 -10.62
CA ASN A 397 -3.90 22.43 -9.88
C ASN A 397 -2.54 22.50 -9.19
N GLY A 398 -1.69 21.51 -9.43
CA GLY A 398 -0.32 21.48 -8.93
C GLY A 398 -0.17 21.24 -7.43
N ASN A 399 -1.23 21.03 -6.67
CA ASN A 399 -1.16 20.87 -5.21
C ASN A 399 -1.88 19.64 -4.65
N GLY A 400 -2.41 18.76 -5.53
CA GLY A 400 -3.07 17.52 -5.11
C GLY A 400 -4.55 17.68 -4.75
N SER A 401 -5.14 18.87 -4.85
CA SER A 401 -6.56 19.09 -4.50
C SER A 401 -7.51 19.05 -5.71
N GLN A 402 -7.04 18.63 -6.88
CA GLN A 402 -7.85 18.45 -8.08
C GLN A 402 -8.90 17.34 -7.91
N PRO A 403 -10.01 17.40 -8.69
CA PRO A 403 -10.96 16.30 -8.74
C PRO A 403 -10.34 15.00 -9.27
N VAL A 404 -10.82 13.88 -8.73
CA VAL A 404 -10.42 12.53 -9.13
C VAL A 404 -11.62 11.78 -9.68
N TYR A 405 -11.45 11.04 -10.76
CA TYR A 405 -12.50 10.20 -11.35
C TYR A 405 -12.38 8.77 -10.84
N LYS A 406 -13.47 8.21 -10.32
CA LYS A 406 -13.52 6.82 -9.83
C LYS A 406 -14.33 5.95 -10.77
N TRP A 407 -13.76 4.86 -11.25
CA TRP A 407 -14.44 3.79 -11.95
C TRP A 407 -14.54 2.57 -11.03
N SER A 408 -15.74 2.04 -10.84
CA SER A 408 -15.99 0.87 -9.99
C SER A 408 -16.71 -0.23 -10.78
N GLY A 409 -16.33 -1.48 -10.52
CA GLY A 409 -17.03 -2.66 -10.98
C GLY A 409 -18.01 -3.21 -9.94
N ASN A 410 -18.25 -4.53 -10.00
CA ASN A 410 -19.12 -5.21 -9.03
C ASN A 410 -18.45 -5.42 -7.66
N ASN A 411 -17.10 -5.52 -7.63
CA ASN A 411 -16.34 -5.56 -6.39
C ASN A 411 -16.14 -4.12 -5.88
N PRO A 412 -16.75 -3.72 -4.76
CA PRO A 412 -16.62 -2.35 -4.25
C PRO A 412 -15.23 -2.03 -3.71
N LYS A 413 -14.40 -3.06 -3.47
CA LYS A 413 -13.04 -2.91 -2.95
C LYS A 413 -11.99 -2.76 -4.03
N GLU A 414 -12.31 -3.08 -5.30
CA GLU A 414 -11.39 -2.96 -6.43
C GLU A 414 -11.93 -1.95 -7.44
N TYR A 415 -11.14 -0.90 -7.73
CA TYR A 415 -11.55 0.21 -8.58
C TYR A 415 -10.34 0.97 -9.15
N TYR A 416 -10.59 1.80 -10.18
CA TYR A 416 -9.61 2.73 -10.71
C TYR A 416 -9.88 4.15 -10.23
N LEU A 417 -8.80 4.89 -9.94
CA LEU A 417 -8.82 6.34 -9.72
C LEU A 417 -7.99 7.01 -10.83
N ILE A 418 -8.51 8.10 -11.37
CA ILE A 418 -7.91 8.78 -12.52
C ILE A 418 -7.80 10.27 -12.20
N GLU A 419 -6.63 10.84 -12.40
CA GLU A 419 -6.38 12.26 -12.20
C GLU A 419 -5.36 12.80 -13.20
N ASN A 420 -5.31 14.12 -13.36
CA ASN A 420 -4.32 14.80 -14.16
C ASN A 420 -3.18 15.31 -13.28
N LEU A 421 -1.98 14.80 -13.48
CA LEU A 421 -0.77 15.23 -12.80
C LEU A 421 0.15 16.01 -13.75
N GLN A 422 0.56 17.20 -13.31
CA GLN A 422 1.47 18.07 -14.07
C GLN A 422 2.66 18.43 -13.19
N LYS A 423 3.85 18.52 -13.77
CA LYS A 423 5.08 18.95 -13.08
C LYS A 423 5.00 20.43 -12.69
N ALA A 424 4.19 20.72 -11.69
CA ALA A 424 3.96 22.07 -11.17
C ALA A 424 3.64 22.02 -9.66
N GLY A 425 3.97 23.07 -8.93
CA GLY A 425 3.66 23.18 -7.50
C GLY A 425 4.26 22.04 -6.67
N ARG A 426 3.44 21.31 -5.92
CA ARG A 426 3.86 20.14 -5.14
C ARG A 426 4.32 18.97 -6.02
N TYR A 427 3.88 18.93 -7.26
CA TYR A 427 4.27 17.90 -8.23
C TYR A 427 5.44 18.30 -9.15
N SER A 428 6.16 19.41 -8.84
CA SER A 428 7.22 19.92 -9.73
C SER A 428 8.34 18.92 -9.97
N SER A 429 8.58 18.02 -9.03
CA SER A 429 9.66 17.02 -9.08
C SER A 429 9.24 15.65 -9.62
N LEU A 430 7.97 15.48 -10.00
CA LEU A 430 7.51 14.22 -10.60
C LEU A 430 8.37 13.79 -11.79
N PRO A 431 8.56 12.49 -12.01
CA PRO A 431 9.30 12.01 -13.18
C PRO A 431 8.60 12.34 -14.50
N ASP A 432 7.26 12.36 -14.51
CA ASP A 432 6.46 12.56 -15.73
C ASP A 432 5.25 13.49 -15.50
N SER A 433 4.57 13.88 -16.58
CA SER A 433 3.30 14.62 -16.59
C SER A 433 2.29 13.89 -17.48
N GLY A 434 1.02 13.89 -17.09
CA GLY A 434 -0.03 13.25 -17.88
C GLY A 434 -1.24 12.85 -17.04
N LEU A 435 -2.08 12.02 -17.64
CA LEU A 435 -3.20 11.40 -16.94
C LEU A 435 -2.68 10.20 -16.15
N MET A 436 -2.71 10.28 -14.83
CA MET A 436 -2.36 9.21 -13.91
C MET A 436 -3.56 8.29 -13.71
N ILE A 437 -3.32 6.99 -13.79
CA ILE A 437 -4.31 5.95 -13.48
C ILE A 437 -3.77 5.10 -12.33
N TRP A 438 -4.58 5.03 -11.28
CA TRP A 438 -4.32 4.22 -10.11
C TRP A 438 -5.24 3.00 -10.11
N HIS A 439 -4.68 1.82 -9.88
CA HIS A 439 -5.46 0.61 -9.62
C HIS A 439 -5.48 0.34 -8.12
N ILE A 440 -6.65 0.41 -7.54
CA ILE A 440 -6.86 0.22 -6.10
C ILE A 440 -7.53 -1.12 -5.86
N ASP A 441 -6.97 -1.92 -4.96
CA ASP A 441 -7.66 -3.04 -4.33
C ASP A 441 -7.46 -2.98 -2.81
N GLU A 442 -8.52 -2.65 -2.10
CA GLU A 442 -8.47 -2.50 -0.62
C GLU A 442 -8.14 -3.82 0.12
N THR A 443 -8.10 -4.94 -0.59
CA THR A 443 -7.68 -6.24 -0.05
C THR A 443 -6.21 -6.54 -0.30
N GLY A 444 -5.55 -5.71 -1.13
CA GLY A 444 -4.11 -5.78 -1.40
C GLY A 444 -3.26 -5.22 -0.26
N ASP A 445 -1.97 -5.39 -0.37
CA ASP A 445 -0.99 -4.90 0.58
C ASP A 445 0.25 -4.41 -0.15
N ASN A 446 0.69 -3.15 0.10
CA ASN A 446 1.91 -2.62 -0.49
C ASN A 446 3.17 -3.09 0.25
N SER A 447 3.02 -3.59 1.48
CA SER A 447 4.17 -3.97 2.32
C SER A 447 4.83 -5.29 1.95
N ASP A 448 4.19 -6.16 1.15
CA ASP A 448 4.73 -7.44 0.67
C ASP A 448 4.28 -7.74 -0.77
N TYR A 449 4.95 -7.11 -1.73
CA TYR A 449 4.67 -7.34 -3.14
C TYR A 449 5.21 -8.68 -3.65
N GLY A 450 4.41 -9.45 -4.37
CA GLY A 450 4.91 -10.40 -5.37
C GLY A 450 4.80 -11.90 -5.11
N ASN A 451 4.29 -12.41 -3.98
CA ASN A 451 4.13 -13.87 -3.80
C ASN A 451 2.68 -14.35 -3.83
N THR A 452 1.79 -13.67 -3.14
CA THR A 452 0.36 -14.00 -3.07
C THR A 452 -0.49 -12.75 -3.11
N HIS A 453 0.12 -11.57 -2.99
CA HIS A 453 -0.55 -10.29 -2.87
C HIS A 453 -0.07 -9.34 -3.98
N HIS A 454 -0.98 -8.50 -4.45
CA HIS A 454 -0.71 -7.30 -5.24
C HIS A 454 -0.82 -6.08 -4.33
N ASN A 455 -0.26 -4.96 -4.78
CA ASN A 455 -0.36 -3.72 -4.03
C ASN A 455 -1.82 -3.30 -3.81
N LYS A 456 -2.11 -2.71 -2.65
CA LYS A 456 -3.38 -2.03 -2.38
C LYS A 456 -3.57 -0.82 -3.30
N VAL A 457 -2.52 -0.06 -3.50
CA VAL A 457 -2.45 1.11 -4.38
C VAL A 457 -1.34 0.87 -5.39
N SER A 458 -1.69 0.76 -6.66
CA SER A 458 -0.74 0.54 -7.75
C SER A 458 -0.79 1.68 -8.76
N VAL A 459 0.37 2.08 -9.28
CA VAL A 459 0.49 2.96 -10.44
C VAL A 459 0.33 2.13 -11.70
N VAL A 460 -0.60 2.51 -12.58
CA VAL A 460 -0.70 1.90 -13.90
C VAL A 460 0.26 2.63 -14.84
N GLN A 461 1.45 2.05 -15.05
CA GLN A 461 2.48 2.65 -15.91
C GLN A 461 2.07 2.56 -17.37
N ALA A 462 1.93 3.71 -18.03
CA ALA A 462 1.44 3.80 -19.42
C ALA A 462 2.35 3.08 -20.42
N ASP A 463 3.63 2.93 -20.14
CA ASP A 463 4.58 2.18 -20.97
C ASP A 463 4.56 0.66 -20.74
N ASN A 464 3.83 0.21 -19.73
CA ASN A 464 3.69 -1.21 -19.36
C ASN A 464 5.01 -1.95 -19.06
N LYS A 465 6.03 -1.23 -18.56
CA LYS A 465 7.34 -1.84 -18.23
C LYS A 465 7.41 -2.41 -16.83
N PHE A 466 6.54 -1.96 -15.93
CA PHE A 466 6.50 -2.38 -14.52
C PHE A 466 7.82 -2.10 -13.79
N GLU A 467 8.41 -0.94 -14.04
CA GLU A 467 9.73 -0.61 -13.46
C GLU A 467 9.63 -0.35 -11.96
N ILE A 468 8.50 0.22 -11.50
CA ILE A 468 8.19 0.43 -10.08
C ILE A 468 8.04 -0.93 -9.37
N GLU A 469 7.23 -1.84 -9.92
CA GLU A 469 7.00 -3.17 -9.35
C GLU A 469 8.25 -4.06 -9.40
N LYS A 470 9.13 -3.83 -10.36
CA LYS A 470 10.41 -4.57 -10.49
C LYS A 470 11.56 -3.97 -9.68
N ASN A 471 11.28 -2.92 -8.91
CA ASN A 471 12.28 -2.19 -8.13
C ASN A 471 13.45 -1.65 -8.99
N ILE A 472 13.16 -1.18 -10.21
CA ILE A 472 14.16 -0.62 -11.12
C ILE A 472 14.32 0.89 -10.86
N ASN A 473 13.20 1.61 -10.67
CA ASN A 473 13.16 3.02 -10.34
C ASN A 473 11.86 3.36 -9.57
N GLY A 474 11.78 4.57 -9.04
CA GLY A 474 10.60 5.10 -8.35
C GLY A 474 9.61 5.80 -9.28
N GLY A 475 9.79 5.70 -10.58
CA GLY A 475 8.99 6.34 -11.61
C GLY A 475 9.88 6.93 -12.71
N ALA A 476 9.37 6.99 -13.93
CA ALA A 476 10.11 7.42 -15.12
C ALA A 476 9.22 8.18 -16.11
N TYR A 477 9.84 8.81 -17.09
CA TYR A 477 9.12 9.31 -18.25
C TYR A 477 8.47 8.15 -19.00
N GLY A 478 7.17 8.28 -19.27
CA GLY A 478 6.36 7.26 -19.91
C GLY A 478 5.44 6.50 -18.96
N ASP A 479 5.44 6.82 -17.67
CA ASP A 479 4.50 6.22 -16.70
C ASP A 479 3.08 6.79 -16.84
N LEU A 480 2.92 8.03 -17.27
CA LEU A 480 1.63 8.71 -17.37
C LEU A 480 1.10 8.71 -18.81
N PHE A 481 -0.23 8.65 -18.93
CA PHE A 481 -0.92 8.57 -20.22
C PHE A 481 -1.07 9.94 -20.87
N HIS A 482 -0.72 10.08 -22.16
CA HIS A 482 -0.95 11.27 -22.98
C HIS A 482 -0.82 10.96 -24.48
N THR A 483 -1.30 11.86 -25.34
CA THR A 483 -1.08 11.79 -26.79
C THR A 483 0.42 11.76 -27.13
N GLY A 484 0.79 10.98 -28.13
CA GLY A 484 2.18 10.83 -28.56
C GLY A 484 2.95 9.75 -27.82
N PHE A 485 2.40 9.20 -26.72
CA PHE A 485 2.97 8.07 -26.01
C PHE A 485 1.95 6.93 -25.89
N ASN A 486 1.05 6.96 -24.90
CA ASN A 486 -0.07 6.03 -24.79
C ASN A 486 -1.34 6.82 -24.42
N ASN A 487 -2.33 6.78 -25.29
CA ASN A 487 -3.55 7.58 -25.15
C ASN A 487 -4.83 6.74 -25.00
N THR A 488 -4.65 5.46 -24.62
CA THR A 488 -5.77 4.51 -24.50
C THR A 488 -5.53 3.56 -23.35
N PHE A 489 -6.58 3.34 -22.55
CA PHE A 489 -6.58 2.36 -21.46
C PHE A 489 -7.91 1.62 -21.44
N ASN A 490 -7.90 0.36 -21.87
CA ASN A 490 -9.09 -0.48 -21.95
C ASN A 490 -8.73 -1.97 -21.77
N ASN A 491 -9.71 -2.84 -21.92
CA ASN A 491 -9.55 -4.29 -21.69
C ASN A 491 -8.52 -4.97 -22.60
N THR A 492 -8.17 -4.37 -23.74
CA THR A 492 -7.27 -4.94 -24.75
C THR A 492 -6.01 -4.11 -24.98
N SER A 493 -5.90 -2.95 -24.37
CA SER A 493 -4.69 -2.11 -24.44
C SER A 493 -3.53 -2.72 -23.62
N SER A 494 -2.34 -2.16 -23.80
CA SER A 494 -1.15 -2.47 -23.02
C SER A 494 -0.61 -1.17 -22.41
N PRO A 495 -0.73 -0.98 -21.09
CA PRO A 495 -1.36 -1.83 -20.08
C PRO A 495 -2.88 -1.99 -20.31
N SER A 496 -3.48 -3.04 -19.71
CA SER A 496 -4.90 -3.31 -19.84
C SER A 496 -5.68 -2.91 -18.59
N SER A 497 -6.95 -2.48 -18.78
CA SER A 497 -7.85 -2.11 -17.69
C SER A 497 -8.53 -3.31 -17.00
N LYS A 498 -7.97 -4.50 -17.09
CA LYS A 498 -8.50 -5.67 -16.40
C LYS A 498 -8.30 -5.56 -14.90
N TRP A 499 -9.20 -6.19 -14.15
CA TRP A 499 -9.01 -6.43 -12.72
C TRP A 499 -7.83 -7.37 -12.45
N PHE A 500 -7.32 -7.42 -11.23
CA PHE A 500 -6.20 -8.30 -10.85
C PHE A 500 -6.48 -9.79 -11.12
N ASN A 501 -7.75 -10.20 -11.12
CA ASN A 501 -8.15 -11.55 -11.50
C ASN A 501 -8.23 -11.79 -13.02
N ASN A 502 -7.71 -10.86 -13.85
CA ASN A 502 -7.75 -10.87 -15.31
C ASN A 502 -9.14 -10.79 -15.97
N THR A 503 -10.20 -10.51 -15.21
CA THR A 503 -11.52 -10.25 -15.80
C THR A 503 -11.64 -8.81 -16.28
N SER A 504 -12.57 -8.55 -17.21
CA SER A 504 -12.82 -7.20 -17.73
C SER A 504 -13.38 -6.29 -16.63
N SER A 505 -12.79 -5.12 -16.45
CA SER A 505 -13.34 -4.08 -15.58
C SER A 505 -14.49 -3.30 -16.24
N GLY A 506 -14.60 -3.38 -17.57
CA GLY A 506 -15.49 -2.53 -18.35
C GLY A 506 -15.03 -1.06 -18.47
N LEU A 507 -13.91 -0.69 -17.87
CA LEU A 507 -13.30 0.63 -18.08
C LEU A 507 -12.71 0.69 -19.49
N ASP A 508 -13.14 1.68 -20.25
CA ASP A 508 -12.60 1.98 -21.59
C ASP A 508 -12.47 3.49 -21.73
N ILE A 509 -11.25 3.96 -21.71
CA ILE A 509 -10.90 5.36 -21.98
C ILE A 509 -9.94 5.42 -23.17
N SER A 510 -10.16 6.43 -23.99
CA SER A 510 -9.41 6.65 -25.22
C SER A 510 -9.27 8.13 -25.55
N ASN A 511 -8.52 8.45 -26.58
CA ASN A 511 -8.31 9.83 -27.01
C ASN A 511 -7.84 10.72 -25.85
N ILE A 512 -6.96 10.18 -25.01
CA ILE A 512 -6.32 10.99 -23.95
C ILE A 512 -5.49 12.06 -24.65
N SER A 513 -5.72 13.33 -24.28
CA SER A 513 -5.12 14.51 -24.91
C SER A 513 -3.63 14.67 -24.65
N ASP A 514 -3.04 15.72 -25.20
CA ASP A 514 -1.72 16.19 -24.85
C ASP A 514 -1.63 16.63 -23.38
N ILE A 515 -0.41 16.64 -22.86
CA ILE A 515 -0.05 17.12 -21.53
C ILE A 515 -0.50 18.59 -21.37
N GLY A 516 -1.08 18.91 -20.22
CA GLY A 516 -1.51 20.28 -19.89
C GLY A 516 -2.43 20.31 -18.66
N ASP A 517 -2.66 21.48 -18.13
CA ASP A 517 -3.49 21.69 -16.91
C ASP A 517 -4.93 21.16 -17.07
N ASN A 518 -5.43 21.09 -18.30
CA ASN A 518 -6.73 20.55 -18.66
C ASN A 518 -6.53 19.42 -19.68
N MET A 519 -6.40 18.21 -19.21
CA MET A 519 -6.37 17.05 -20.10
C MET A 519 -7.76 16.51 -20.36
N THR A 520 -7.99 16.02 -21.55
CA THR A 520 -9.26 15.39 -21.90
C THR A 520 -9.08 13.92 -22.21
N PHE A 521 -10.12 13.14 -21.96
CA PHE A 521 -10.21 11.75 -22.41
C PHE A 521 -11.67 11.40 -22.74
N VAL A 522 -11.88 10.43 -23.59
CA VAL A 522 -13.19 9.93 -23.95
C VAL A 522 -13.45 8.66 -23.13
N LYS A 523 -14.53 8.67 -22.37
CA LYS A 523 -15.10 7.45 -21.80
C LYS A 523 -15.88 6.75 -22.91
N SER A 524 -15.31 5.69 -23.49
CA SER A 524 -16.00 4.87 -24.48
C SER A 524 -17.07 3.96 -23.83
N ALA A 525 -17.98 3.44 -24.63
CA ALA A 525 -18.69 2.24 -24.23
C ALA A 525 -17.63 1.14 -24.15
N GLY A 526 -17.13 0.88 -22.98
CA GLY A 526 -16.32 -0.31 -22.79
C GLY A 526 -17.10 -1.45 -23.45
N THR A 527 -16.57 -2.05 -24.49
CA THR A 527 -17.05 -3.35 -24.84
C THR A 527 -16.82 -4.16 -23.57
N VAL A 528 -17.87 -4.28 -22.75
CA VAL A 528 -17.97 -5.41 -21.86
C VAL A 528 -17.83 -6.58 -22.83
N VAL A 529 -16.60 -7.01 -23.09
CA VAL A 529 -16.37 -8.37 -23.49
C VAL A 529 -16.67 -9.12 -22.21
N ASN A 530 -17.97 -9.23 -21.95
CA ASN A 530 -18.48 -10.31 -21.17
C ASN A 530 -17.78 -11.52 -21.79
N PRO A 531 -16.82 -12.18 -21.12
CA PRO A 531 -16.25 -13.38 -21.70
C PRO A 531 -17.49 -14.15 -22.09
N THR A 532 -17.64 -14.47 -23.39
CA THR A 532 -18.89 -15.01 -23.91
C THR A 532 -19.12 -16.24 -23.05
N LEU A 533 -19.93 -16.07 -21.98
CA LEU A 533 -20.17 -17.12 -21.00
C LEU A 533 -20.62 -18.31 -21.81
N ARG A 534 -19.77 -19.30 -21.91
CA ARG A 534 -20.06 -20.49 -22.71
C ARG A 534 -20.82 -21.47 -21.82
N ASN A 535 -21.93 -21.96 -22.31
CA ASN A 535 -22.59 -23.08 -21.67
C ASN A 535 -21.61 -24.27 -21.64
N ILE A 536 -21.20 -24.68 -20.47
CA ILE A 536 -20.28 -25.81 -20.24
C ILE A 536 -21.03 -27.08 -19.77
N ALA A 537 -22.35 -27.04 -19.63
CA ALA A 537 -23.14 -28.12 -19.10
C ALA A 537 -22.89 -29.48 -19.83
N SER A 538 -22.69 -29.46 -21.15
CA SER A 538 -22.40 -30.66 -21.95
C SER A 538 -21.08 -31.37 -21.58
N LYS A 539 -20.20 -30.73 -20.81
CA LYS A 539 -18.93 -31.29 -20.31
C LYS A 539 -19.09 -32.01 -18.98
N ALA A 540 -20.25 -31.89 -18.34
CA ALA A 540 -20.46 -32.42 -17.00
C ALA A 540 -20.86 -33.89 -17.01
N THR A 541 -20.33 -34.62 -16.04
CA THR A 541 -20.92 -35.89 -15.60
C THR A 541 -22.06 -35.59 -14.63
N ILE A 542 -23.22 -36.20 -14.86
CA ILE A 542 -24.45 -35.92 -14.10
C ILE A 542 -24.67 -36.98 -13.05
N THR A 543 -24.98 -36.56 -11.84
CA THR A 543 -25.49 -37.39 -10.76
C THR A 543 -26.74 -36.75 -10.15
N THR A 544 -27.62 -37.54 -9.57
CA THR A 544 -28.89 -37.09 -8.98
C THR A 544 -29.31 -37.97 -7.81
N SER A 545 -30.07 -37.40 -6.89
CA SER A 545 -30.68 -38.16 -5.79
C SER A 545 -31.62 -39.25 -6.28
N TYR A 546 -32.39 -38.95 -7.31
CA TYR A 546 -33.31 -39.91 -7.93
C TYR A 546 -33.71 -39.47 -9.35
N CYS A 547 -33.79 -40.40 -10.28
CA CYS A 547 -34.36 -40.20 -11.61
C CYS A 547 -35.49 -41.24 -11.79
N SER A 548 -36.65 -40.80 -12.22
CA SER A 548 -37.78 -41.65 -12.50
C SER A 548 -37.44 -42.69 -13.59
N PRO A 549 -37.96 -43.92 -13.53
CA PRO A 549 -37.72 -44.93 -14.56
C PRO A 549 -38.21 -44.57 -15.96
N TRP A 550 -39.08 -43.58 -16.08
CA TRP A 550 -39.63 -43.09 -17.36
C TRP A 550 -38.89 -41.90 -17.93
N GLU A 551 -37.94 -41.33 -17.19
CA GLU A 551 -37.19 -40.15 -17.54
C GLU A 551 -35.68 -40.43 -17.59
N THR A 552 -34.87 -39.43 -17.98
CA THR A 552 -33.44 -39.61 -18.11
C THR A 552 -32.67 -38.36 -17.71
N THR A 553 -31.51 -38.55 -17.05
CA THR A 553 -30.59 -37.47 -16.72
C THR A 553 -29.95 -36.82 -17.96
N ALA A 554 -29.94 -37.52 -19.10
CA ALA A 554 -29.38 -36.96 -20.35
C ALA A 554 -30.12 -35.70 -20.84
N ALA A 555 -31.37 -35.51 -20.45
CA ALA A 555 -32.17 -34.33 -20.76
C ALA A 555 -31.60 -33.04 -20.12
N LEU A 556 -30.81 -33.16 -19.05
CA LEU A 556 -30.38 -32.01 -18.25
C LEU A 556 -29.37 -31.12 -19.00
N ASN A 557 -28.58 -31.71 -19.93
CA ASN A 557 -27.50 -31.01 -20.63
C ASN A 557 -27.33 -31.40 -22.10
N ASP A 558 -28.42 -31.83 -22.74
CA ASP A 558 -28.43 -32.26 -24.16
C ASP A 558 -28.35 -31.06 -25.12
N GLY A 559 -28.48 -29.83 -24.59
CA GLY A 559 -28.41 -28.58 -25.36
C GLY A 559 -29.71 -28.20 -26.05
N PHE A 560 -30.76 -28.99 -25.88
CA PHE A 560 -32.07 -28.70 -26.45
C PHE A 560 -32.67 -27.44 -25.80
N THR A 561 -33.38 -26.62 -26.60
CA THR A 561 -34.11 -25.47 -26.10
C THR A 561 -35.60 -25.73 -26.16
N PRO A 562 -36.23 -26.06 -25.02
CA PRO A 562 -37.68 -26.35 -24.98
C PRO A 562 -38.51 -25.14 -25.35
N THR A 563 -39.67 -25.36 -25.94
CA THR A 563 -40.66 -24.30 -26.27
C THR A 563 -41.76 -24.15 -25.23
N ASN A 564 -42.00 -25.23 -24.45
CA ASN A 564 -42.94 -25.22 -23.31
C ASN A 564 -42.50 -26.25 -22.26
N SER A 565 -43.02 -26.12 -21.05
CA SER A 565 -42.62 -26.94 -19.90
C SER A 565 -43.17 -28.35 -19.94
N ASN A 566 -44.14 -28.67 -20.83
CA ASN A 566 -44.69 -30.00 -21.03
C ASN A 566 -44.22 -30.64 -22.37
N ASP A 567 -43.00 -30.30 -22.80
CA ASP A 567 -42.42 -30.90 -24.01
C ASP A 567 -41.95 -32.33 -23.73
N ARG A 568 -42.73 -33.30 -24.20
CA ARG A 568 -42.41 -34.73 -24.10
C ARG A 568 -41.94 -35.33 -25.43
N ASN A 569 -41.75 -34.52 -26.47
CA ASN A 569 -41.16 -34.97 -27.75
C ASN A 569 -39.67 -35.17 -27.65
N HIS A 570 -39.05 -34.67 -26.60
CA HIS A 570 -37.64 -34.77 -26.28
C HIS A 570 -37.43 -35.44 -24.91
N PRO A 571 -36.23 -35.95 -24.61
CA PRO A 571 -35.89 -36.44 -23.28
C PRO A 571 -36.24 -35.44 -22.19
N VAL A 572 -36.72 -35.91 -21.06
CA VAL A 572 -37.05 -35.10 -19.88
C VAL A 572 -36.42 -35.71 -18.64
N TYR A 573 -36.06 -34.90 -17.68
CA TYR A 573 -35.68 -35.33 -16.33
C TYR A 573 -36.80 -35.02 -15.34
N GLY A 574 -37.12 -36.01 -14.51
CA GLY A 574 -38.05 -35.90 -13.41
C GLY A 574 -37.72 -36.87 -12.31
N ASN A 575 -38.15 -36.57 -11.10
CA ASN A 575 -37.92 -37.45 -9.93
C ASN A 575 -39.20 -38.07 -9.37
N TRP A 576 -40.27 -38.21 -10.20
CA TRP A 576 -41.49 -38.89 -9.79
C TRP A 576 -41.19 -40.34 -9.35
N PRO A 577 -41.76 -40.87 -8.23
CA PRO A 577 -42.81 -40.25 -7.39
C PRO A 577 -42.25 -39.52 -6.12
N LYS A 578 -41.03 -39.00 -6.12
CA LYS A 578 -40.45 -38.33 -4.95
C LYS A 578 -41.03 -36.94 -4.78
N THR A 579 -41.53 -36.63 -3.57
CA THR A 579 -42.10 -35.32 -3.23
C THR A 579 -41.36 -34.65 -2.08
N ASP A 580 -40.20 -35.18 -1.72
CA ASP A 580 -39.25 -34.58 -0.79
C ASP A 580 -38.19 -33.76 -1.53
N THR A 581 -37.20 -33.25 -0.79
CA THR A 581 -36.07 -32.52 -1.36
C THR A 581 -35.23 -33.44 -2.24
N GLN A 582 -34.98 -33.05 -3.48
CA GLN A 582 -34.18 -33.76 -4.47
C GLN A 582 -33.10 -32.88 -5.03
N TRP A 583 -32.01 -33.48 -5.52
CA TRP A 583 -30.89 -32.73 -6.09
C TRP A 583 -30.38 -33.32 -7.41
N VAL A 584 -29.78 -32.45 -8.20
CA VAL A 584 -29.03 -32.75 -9.41
C VAL A 584 -27.66 -32.10 -9.30
N GLN A 585 -26.59 -32.83 -9.63
CA GLN A 585 -25.22 -32.37 -9.59
C GLN A 585 -24.54 -32.50 -10.94
N TYR A 586 -23.77 -31.52 -11.32
CA TYR A 586 -22.79 -31.56 -12.43
C TYR A 586 -21.38 -31.64 -11.86
N ALA A 587 -20.60 -32.64 -12.29
CA ALA A 587 -19.18 -32.78 -12.03
C ALA A 587 -18.38 -32.54 -13.33
N PHE A 588 -17.48 -31.61 -13.34
CA PHE A 588 -16.62 -31.26 -14.48
C PHE A 588 -15.24 -31.90 -14.35
N ASP A 589 -14.54 -32.00 -15.46
CA ASP A 589 -13.17 -32.53 -15.61
C ASP A 589 -12.09 -31.68 -14.91
N LYS A 590 -12.40 -30.42 -14.67
CA LYS A 590 -11.55 -29.43 -13.99
C LYS A 590 -12.40 -28.33 -13.36
N GLU A 591 -11.74 -27.45 -12.61
CA GLU A 591 -12.40 -26.26 -12.08
C GLU A 591 -12.71 -25.25 -13.19
N TYR A 592 -13.89 -24.67 -13.12
CA TYR A 592 -14.36 -23.57 -13.95
C TYR A 592 -14.79 -22.40 -13.06
N THR A 593 -14.62 -21.17 -13.56
CA THR A 593 -15.20 -19.97 -12.91
C THR A 593 -16.61 -19.78 -13.42
N ILE A 594 -17.60 -20.07 -12.57
CA ILE A 594 -19.02 -20.07 -12.90
C ILE A 594 -19.71 -18.88 -12.21
N SER A 595 -20.59 -18.17 -12.91
CA SER A 595 -21.32 -17.01 -12.35
C SER A 595 -22.79 -16.94 -12.78
N LYS A 596 -23.23 -17.88 -13.62
CA LYS A 596 -24.60 -17.88 -14.17
C LYS A 596 -25.08 -19.29 -14.46
N THR A 597 -26.37 -19.54 -14.23
CA THR A 597 -27.09 -20.73 -14.71
C THR A 597 -28.44 -20.34 -15.29
N ASP A 598 -28.96 -21.17 -16.23
CA ASP A 598 -30.30 -21.06 -16.77
C ASP A 598 -30.99 -22.41 -16.64
N ILE A 599 -32.17 -22.46 -16.00
CA ILE A 599 -32.96 -23.67 -15.77
C ILE A 599 -34.27 -23.56 -16.51
N TYR A 600 -34.63 -24.62 -17.30
CA TYR A 600 -35.95 -24.77 -17.88
C TYR A 600 -36.68 -25.89 -17.12
N TRP A 601 -37.71 -25.53 -16.38
CA TRP A 601 -38.45 -26.45 -15.52
C TRP A 601 -39.35 -27.35 -16.35
N PHE A 602 -39.45 -28.65 -15.97
CA PHE A 602 -40.41 -29.58 -16.50
C PHE A 602 -41.67 -29.55 -15.63
N LYS A 603 -42.85 -29.46 -16.31
CA LYS A 603 -44.16 -29.46 -15.68
C LYS A 603 -45.15 -30.20 -16.60
N ASP A 604 -45.64 -31.37 -16.20
CA ASP A 604 -46.44 -32.23 -17.04
C ASP A 604 -47.95 -32.18 -16.76
N ASN A 605 -48.37 -31.39 -15.75
CA ASN A 605 -49.74 -31.35 -15.24
C ASN A 605 -50.28 -32.73 -14.76
N GLY A 606 -49.40 -33.67 -14.53
CA GLY A 606 -49.70 -35.02 -14.06
C GLY A 606 -49.11 -35.27 -12.68
N GLY A 607 -47.86 -35.59 -12.59
CA GLY A 607 -47.16 -35.87 -11.33
C GLY A 607 -45.90 -35.04 -11.10
N ILE A 608 -45.52 -34.20 -12.06
CA ILE A 608 -44.32 -33.32 -12.00
C ILE A 608 -44.74 -31.85 -12.17
N ASP A 609 -44.24 -31.02 -11.28
CA ASP A 609 -44.43 -29.56 -11.29
C ASP A 609 -43.13 -28.82 -11.04
N VAL A 610 -43.12 -27.49 -11.20
CA VAL A 610 -42.02 -26.66 -10.80
C VAL A 610 -41.78 -26.78 -9.29
N PRO A 611 -40.55 -26.64 -8.79
CA PRO A 611 -40.28 -26.66 -7.36
C PRO A 611 -40.98 -25.49 -6.62
N SER A 612 -41.25 -25.68 -5.31
CA SER A 612 -41.69 -24.58 -4.45
C SER A 612 -40.55 -23.58 -4.18
N SER A 613 -39.33 -24.08 -4.14
CA SER A 613 -38.10 -23.34 -4.04
C SER A 613 -36.92 -24.18 -4.47
N TYR A 614 -35.82 -23.53 -4.80
CA TYR A 614 -34.54 -24.22 -5.03
C TYR A 614 -33.38 -23.35 -4.63
N ARG A 615 -32.20 -23.97 -4.48
CA ARG A 615 -30.91 -23.30 -4.28
C ARG A 615 -29.86 -23.89 -5.21
N ILE A 616 -28.86 -23.09 -5.51
CA ILE A 616 -27.68 -23.52 -6.27
C ILE A 616 -26.52 -23.60 -5.31
N MET A 617 -25.79 -24.70 -5.34
CA MET A 617 -24.69 -25.01 -4.45
C MET A 617 -23.45 -25.34 -5.26
N TYR A 618 -22.29 -25.11 -4.68
CA TYR A 618 -20.99 -25.48 -5.26
C TYR A 618 -20.11 -26.18 -4.22
N TRP A 619 -19.18 -26.99 -4.70
CA TRP A 619 -18.20 -27.68 -3.86
C TRP A 619 -16.94 -26.81 -3.74
N ASP A 620 -16.53 -26.44 -2.53
CA ASP A 620 -15.34 -25.60 -2.26
C ASP A 620 -14.03 -26.40 -2.10
N GLY A 621 -14.10 -27.74 -2.29
CA GLY A 621 -13.01 -28.69 -2.03
C GLY A 621 -13.23 -29.50 -0.74
N SER A 622 -14.12 -29.06 0.15
CA SER A 622 -14.38 -29.69 1.45
C SER A 622 -15.87 -29.78 1.77
N ASN A 623 -16.67 -28.78 1.37
CA ASN A 623 -18.09 -28.67 1.71
C ASN A 623 -18.93 -28.22 0.51
N TRP A 624 -20.23 -28.54 0.55
CA TRP A 624 -21.22 -27.93 -0.31
C TRP A 624 -21.68 -26.59 0.30
N LEU A 625 -21.51 -25.50 -0.41
CA LEU A 625 -21.90 -24.15 -0.01
C LEU A 625 -22.90 -23.57 -0.99
N ASP A 626 -23.81 -22.73 -0.52
CA ASP A 626 -24.67 -21.95 -1.40
C ASP A 626 -23.84 -20.95 -2.22
N VAL A 627 -24.20 -20.76 -3.50
CA VAL A 627 -23.53 -19.75 -4.32
C VAL A 627 -23.77 -18.36 -3.74
N PRO A 628 -22.71 -17.51 -3.64
CA PRO A 628 -22.81 -16.22 -2.97
C PRO A 628 -23.62 -15.21 -3.82
N ASN A 629 -24.44 -14.39 -3.16
CA ASN A 629 -25.22 -13.32 -3.78
C ASN A 629 -26.12 -13.78 -4.92
N ALA A 630 -26.76 -14.96 -4.78
CA ALA A 630 -27.68 -15.48 -5.78
C ALA A 630 -28.86 -14.53 -6.03
N SER A 631 -29.14 -14.25 -7.29
CA SER A 631 -30.24 -13.41 -7.74
C SER A 631 -30.96 -14.08 -8.92
N GLY A 632 -32.28 -14.02 -8.95
CA GLY A 632 -33.08 -14.55 -10.05
C GLY A 632 -33.44 -16.02 -9.90
N LEU A 633 -33.56 -16.55 -8.68
CA LEU A 633 -34.02 -17.93 -8.39
C LEU A 633 -35.49 -18.13 -8.81
N GLY A 634 -35.73 -18.13 -10.13
CA GLY A 634 -37.06 -18.20 -10.72
C GLY A 634 -37.61 -19.61 -10.84
N ILE A 635 -38.93 -19.77 -10.68
CA ILE A 635 -39.67 -21.03 -10.83
C ILE A 635 -40.77 -20.94 -11.89
N SER A 636 -40.64 -20.00 -12.84
CA SER A 636 -41.67 -19.80 -13.87
C SER A 636 -41.61 -20.90 -14.92
N PRO A 637 -42.75 -21.49 -15.30
CA PRO A 637 -42.80 -22.44 -16.41
C PRO A 637 -42.66 -21.74 -17.77
N ASN A 638 -42.42 -22.52 -18.82
CA ASN A 638 -42.38 -22.11 -20.24
C ASN A 638 -41.27 -21.09 -20.59
N LYS A 639 -40.19 -21.02 -19.80
CA LYS A 639 -39.04 -20.19 -20.08
C LYS A 639 -37.82 -20.65 -19.29
N PHE A 640 -36.63 -20.22 -19.74
CA PHE A 640 -35.45 -20.30 -18.89
C PHE A 640 -35.55 -19.35 -17.70
N ASN A 641 -35.21 -19.84 -16.55
CA ASN A 641 -35.08 -19.09 -15.31
C ASN A 641 -33.58 -18.87 -15.05
N THR A 642 -33.14 -17.65 -15.26
CA THR A 642 -31.74 -17.26 -15.09
C THR A 642 -31.45 -16.98 -13.63
N THR A 643 -30.40 -17.56 -13.09
CA THR A 643 -29.81 -17.20 -11.79
C THR A 643 -28.39 -16.72 -12.03
N THR A 644 -28.06 -15.53 -11.49
CA THR A 644 -26.71 -14.97 -11.46
C THR A 644 -26.21 -14.93 -10.03
N PHE A 645 -24.89 -15.06 -9.86
CA PHE A 645 -24.24 -15.03 -8.55
C PHE A 645 -22.79 -14.54 -8.68
N ALA A 646 -22.15 -14.17 -7.56
CA ALA A 646 -20.74 -13.82 -7.58
C ALA A 646 -19.91 -15.00 -8.11
N PRO A 647 -18.89 -14.76 -8.97
CA PRO A 647 -18.10 -15.82 -9.56
C PRO A 647 -17.52 -16.78 -8.50
N ILE A 648 -17.73 -18.07 -8.73
CA ILE A 648 -17.18 -19.17 -7.92
C ILE A 648 -16.23 -20.01 -8.76
N LYS A 649 -15.17 -20.52 -8.18
CA LYS A 649 -14.26 -21.46 -8.84
C LYS A 649 -14.50 -22.85 -8.29
N THR A 650 -15.00 -23.76 -9.14
CA THR A 650 -15.39 -25.11 -8.71
C THR A 650 -15.35 -26.11 -9.86
N SER A 651 -15.17 -27.38 -9.52
CA SER A 651 -15.41 -28.52 -10.43
C SER A 651 -16.79 -29.16 -10.24
N ASN A 652 -17.57 -28.75 -9.22
CA ASN A 652 -18.88 -29.37 -8.96
C ASN A 652 -19.92 -28.31 -8.57
N ILE A 653 -21.06 -28.32 -9.26
CA ILE A 653 -22.20 -27.46 -8.98
C ILE A 653 -23.47 -28.30 -8.87
N ALA A 654 -24.39 -27.96 -7.98
CA ALA A 654 -25.61 -28.68 -7.75
C ALA A 654 -26.83 -27.76 -7.65
N ILE A 655 -27.99 -28.29 -8.04
CA ILE A 655 -29.30 -27.73 -7.73
C ILE A 655 -29.95 -28.60 -6.69
N GLU A 656 -30.43 -28.05 -5.60
CA GLU A 656 -31.29 -28.70 -4.64
C GLU A 656 -32.70 -28.11 -4.76
N MET A 657 -33.68 -28.95 -4.97
CA MET A 657 -35.07 -28.60 -5.30
C MET A 657 -36.02 -29.09 -4.21
N ASN A 658 -36.84 -28.22 -3.68
CA ASN A 658 -37.92 -28.56 -2.77
C ASN A 658 -39.23 -28.70 -3.56
N SER A 659 -39.89 -29.83 -3.43
CA SER A 659 -41.20 -29.99 -4.06
C SER A 659 -42.28 -29.13 -3.39
N ASN A 660 -43.46 -29.04 -4.00
CA ASN A 660 -44.63 -28.39 -3.39
C ASN A 660 -45.45 -29.38 -2.51
N ASN A 661 -44.89 -30.52 -2.13
CA ASN A 661 -45.46 -31.61 -1.37
C ASN A 661 -46.64 -32.36 -2.08
N SER A 662 -47.04 -31.92 -3.27
CA SER A 662 -48.14 -32.58 -4.03
C SER A 662 -47.67 -33.14 -5.37
N ALA A 663 -46.55 -32.74 -5.86
CA ALA A 663 -45.93 -33.17 -7.10
C ALA A 663 -44.42 -33.30 -6.96
N SER A 664 -43.83 -34.16 -7.75
CA SER A 664 -42.37 -34.29 -7.94
C SER A 664 -41.83 -33.12 -8.74
N THR A 665 -40.51 -32.97 -8.80
CA THR A 665 -39.86 -31.90 -9.59
C THR A 665 -39.20 -32.44 -10.85
N GLY A 666 -38.97 -31.57 -11.86
CA GLY A 666 -38.30 -31.96 -13.08
C GLY A 666 -37.66 -30.78 -13.84
N ILE A 667 -36.72 -31.12 -14.70
CA ILE A 667 -35.93 -30.16 -15.49
C ILE A 667 -35.87 -30.65 -16.93
N LEU A 668 -36.10 -29.75 -17.90
CA LEU A 668 -35.93 -30.02 -19.31
C LEU A 668 -34.51 -29.68 -19.80
N GLU A 669 -33.90 -28.65 -19.24
CA GLU A 669 -32.51 -28.25 -19.57
C GLU A 669 -31.94 -27.42 -18.42
N TRP A 670 -30.69 -27.67 -18.04
CA TRP A 670 -29.93 -26.89 -17.09
C TRP A 670 -28.59 -26.46 -17.68
N LYS A 671 -28.50 -25.19 -18.06
CA LYS A 671 -27.27 -24.56 -18.61
C LYS A 671 -26.45 -23.98 -17.49
N VAL A 672 -25.14 -24.20 -17.52
CA VAL A 672 -24.15 -23.67 -16.61
C VAL A 672 -23.12 -22.90 -17.44
N TYR A 673 -22.83 -21.67 -17.04
CA TYR A 673 -22.00 -20.77 -17.83
C TYR A 673 -20.71 -20.40 -17.08
N ALA A 674 -19.58 -20.58 -17.79
CA ALA A 674 -18.22 -20.26 -17.38
C ALA A 674 -17.49 -19.42 -18.44
#